data_fe2b34122e3c5fbab7ae63611f7278f2
#
_entry.id   fe2b34122e3c5fbab7ae63611f7278f2
#
_cell.length_a   1.000
_cell.length_b   1.000
_cell.length_c   1.000
_cell.angle_alpha   90.00
_cell.angle_beta   90.00
_cell.angle_gamma   90.00
#
_symmetry.space_group_name_H-M   'P 1'
#
loop_
_entity.id
_entity.type
_entity.pdbx_description
1 polymer ?
#
loop_
_entity_poly.entity_id
_entity_poly.type
_entity_poly.pdbx_seq_one_letter_code
_entity_poly.pdbx_strand_id
1 'polypeptide(L)'
;MAKLRIEDHPTAKLVLAREQNKAPKQQLLDSNWLKRIAIECGADDAGVVDLARPGLANEKTEILSRHPWTQTLLSYVVKVNREPIRSPARSISNAEMHGKIEDVNHIGSRIVKELEQNGIRAANPSGGFPMEMSRYPGRIWVVSHKLVAVEAGLGHMGIHRNVIHPKFGNFIMLGTVLIERHATAYASPIDYNPCLECNLCVAVCPVGAVKTSGEFDFNACFTHNYRDFMGGFNDWVEQIADSKSALEYRGRLSEAETSSFWQSLAFGPNYKSAYCLAVCPAGEDVIAPFLANRKQHLTDVVKPLQEKEEEVYVVKGSDAEVHVRKRFDHKRIKYVGNGLHPRSIDQFLSSLEFMFQPGQAGDLNATYHFTFTGSESRIATVVIADRQIEVREGHHGKANLKVSADTAFWLGFVAKERNLPWAILTRKLKMQGSPLLLVKFGKCFPSAGVKHGKASQRRETTLSESRRPVFFRNDAVSGRISSILPRWNGTLMVTEIVQETPLVKTFRLVNPSGAAVPFEYLPGQYLTLALTIGAKRVKRSYTISSTPSRTDCIEISVKREERGLVSQHLHDRVKVGDYLKLNAPFGNFTFTGQEDSSVVLISGGVGITPMISVVRYLCDIEWNGEIYLLIGSKKPSELIYRAELERLQAANPNLRVHIAVSAPADENWNGFTGRISPEFIRNHVPSIHTRRIHICGPESMMSAVEAMVLELGAAREKIHLEAFGTDSRNPVLPKKGADTKQYTVSFSQSSKSTIVSAESTILDAADNCGVEILNDCRTGNCGTCAAKVLRGKVSMGNAHVLNDDERADGYILTCQAKPESDVEIQA
;
A
#
# COMPACT_ATOMS: atom_id res chain seq x y z
N MET A 1 -35.48 32.47 -20.79
CA MET A 1 -34.34 32.68 -19.90
C MET A 1 -33.15 33.09 -20.74
N ALA A 2 -32.64 34.33 -20.58
CA ALA A 2 -31.44 34.78 -21.28
C ALA A 2 -30.28 33.86 -20.85
N LYS A 3 -29.52 33.34 -21.82
CA LYS A 3 -28.29 32.58 -21.54
C LYS A 3 -27.34 33.52 -20.80
N LEU A 4 -27.09 33.27 -19.52
CA LEU A 4 -26.02 33.93 -18.75
C LEU A 4 -24.70 33.74 -19.52
N ARG A 5 -24.03 34.86 -19.86
CA ARG A 5 -22.68 34.81 -20.42
C ARG A 5 -21.71 34.43 -19.31
N ILE A 6 -20.63 33.74 -19.66
CA ILE A 6 -19.62 33.28 -18.68
C ILE A 6 -19.01 34.44 -17.91
N GLU A 7 -18.91 35.63 -18.57
CA GLU A 7 -18.43 36.86 -17.96
C GLU A 7 -19.32 37.41 -16.85
N ASP A 8 -20.61 37.03 -16.83
CA ASP A 8 -21.56 37.46 -15.83
C ASP A 8 -21.49 36.59 -14.55
N HIS A 9 -20.77 35.46 -14.60
CA HIS A 9 -20.56 34.61 -13.44
C HIS A 9 -19.81 35.36 -12.33
N PRO A 10 -20.25 35.29 -11.04
CA PRO A 10 -19.62 36.02 -9.95
C PRO A 10 -18.10 35.81 -9.84
N THR A 11 -17.64 34.58 -10.05
CA THR A 11 -16.21 34.23 -10.03
C THR A 11 -15.46 34.83 -11.23
N ALA A 12 -16.08 34.85 -12.44
CA ALA A 12 -15.47 35.47 -13.61
C ALA A 12 -15.29 36.98 -13.43
N LYS A 13 -16.30 37.68 -12.88
CA LYS A 13 -16.21 39.11 -12.53
C LYS A 13 -15.09 39.41 -11.55
N LEU A 14 -14.91 38.58 -10.53
CA LEU A 14 -13.81 38.71 -9.56
C LEU A 14 -12.43 38.51 -10.22
N VAL A 15 -12.32 37.53 -11.11
CA VAL A 15 -11.06 37.22 -11.82
C VAL A 15 -10.71 38.34 -12.81
N LEU A 16 -11.68 38.80 -13.63
CA LEU A 16 -11.48 39.88 -14.60
C LEU A 16 -11.08 41.21 -13.92
N ALA A 17 -11.67 41.51 -12.75
CA ALA A 17 -11.28 42.68 -11.95
C ALA A 17 -9.84 42.57 -11.38
N ARG A 18 -9.37 41.35 -11.08
CA ARG A 18 -8.00 41.10 -10.63
C ARG A 18 -6.98 41.14 -11.78
N GLU A 19 -7.38 40.67 -12.98
CA GLU A 19 -6.49 40.67 -14.17
C GLU A 19 -6.18 42.04 -14.70
N GLN A 20 -7.06 43.00 -14.54
CA GLN A 20 -6.81 44.42 -14.91
C GLN A 20 -5.66 45.06 -14.11
N ASN A 21 -5.26 44.46 -12.98
CA ASN A 21 -4.19 44.96 -12.11
C ASN A 21 -2.89 44.12 -12.14
N LYS A 22 -2.76 43.15 -13.06
CA LYS A 22 -1.53 42.33 -13.16
C LYS A 22 -0.46 42.97 -14.01
N ALA A 23 0.77 43.06 -13.47
CA ALA A 23 1.98 43.44 -14.20
C ALA A 23 2.26 42.45 -15.38
N PRO A 24 2.98 42.90 -16.44
CA PRO A 24 3.19 42.11 -17.66
C PRO A 24 3.93 40.78 -17.36
N LYS A 25 3.44 39.68 -17.98
CA LYS A 25 3.83 38.27 -17.77
C LYS A 25 5.25 37.86 -18.23
N GLN A 26 6.15 38.76 -18.57
CA GLN A 26 7.42 38.44 -19.24
C GLN A 26 8.69 38.65 -18.37
N GLN A 27 8.59 38.58 -17.06
CA GLN A 27 9.79 38.69 -16.22
C GLN A 27 10.45 37.32 -16.08
N LEU A 28 11.74 37.21 -16.43
CA LEU A 28 12.59 36.04 -16.17
C LEU A 28 12.59 35.74 -14.67
N LEU A 29 12.60 34.46 -14.32
CA LEU A 29 12.68 34.01 -12.92
C LEU A 29 14.12 33.98 -12.45
N ASP A 30 14.41 34.55 -11.30
CA ASP A 30 15.74 34.45 -10.69
C ASP A 30 16.07 32.98 -10.37
N SER A 31 17.11 32.44 -10.98
CA SER A 31 17.55 31.06 -10.81
C SER A 31 17.97 30.74 -9.36
N ASN A 32 18.53 31.74 -8.66
CA ASN A 32 18.92 31.56 -7.26
C ASN A 32 17.69 31.52 -6.35
N TRP A 33 16.65 32.26 -6.68
CA TRP A 33 15.38 32.21 -5.96
C TRP A 33 14.70 30.86 -6.16
N LEU A 34 14.69 30.30 -7.39
CA LEU A 34 14.15 28.97 -7.66
C LEU A 34 14.88 27.88 -6.86
N LYS A 35 16.21 27.92 -6.81
CA LYS A 35 17.01 27.00 -6.01
C LYS A 35 16.69 27.12 -4.52
N ARG A 36 16.60 28.37 -4.02
CA ARG A 36 16.31 28.68 -2.63
C ARG A 36 14.95 28.13 -2.20
N ILE A 37 13.90 28.32 -3.02
CA ILE A 37 12.57 27.73 -2.76
C ILE A 37 12.67 26.22 -2.61
N ALA A 38 13.40 25.53 -3.50
CA ALA A 38 13.55 24.08 -3.38
C ALA A 38 14.15 23.65 -2.05
N ILE A 39 15.22 24.34 -1.62
CA ILE A 39 15.88 24.07 -0.33
C ILE A 39 14.95 24.39 0.85
N GLU A 40 14.27 25.52 0.83
CA GLU A 40 13.29 25.92 1.87
C GLU A 40 12.10 24.95 1.96
N CYS A 41 11.73 24.33 0.83
CA CYS A 41 10.73 23.27 0.77
C CYS A 41 11.26 21.91 1.26
N GLY A 42 12.56 21.78 1.54
CA GLY A 42 13.15 20.57 2.15
C GLY A 42 14.02 19.74 1.20
N ALA A 43 14.37 20.23 0.00
CA ALA A 43 15.36 19.58 -0.84
C ALA A 43 16.78 19.76 -0.27
N ASP A 44 17.65 18.78 -0.50
CA ASP A 44 19.06 18.83 -0.08
C ASP A 44 19.96 19.53 -1.14
N ASP A 45 19.54 19.56 -2.40
CA ASP A 45 20.16 20.31 -3.48
C ASP A 45 19.16 20.54 -4.64
N ALA A 46 19.43 21.53 -5.49
CA ALA A 46 18.58 21.87 -6.63
C ALA A 46 19.35 22.50 -7.79
N GLY A 47 18.91 22.22 -9.02
CA GLY A 47 19.45 22.77 -10.25
C GLY A 47 18.37 23.17 -11.22
N VAL A 48 18.58 24.28 -11.94
CA VAL A 48 17.64 24.83 -12.94
C VAL A 48 18.20 24.55 -14.34
N VAL A 49 17.38 23.98 -15.23
CA VAL A 49 17.77 23.63 -16.59
C VAL A 49 16.73 24.08 -17.62
N ASP A 50 17.20 24.54 -18.79
CA ASP A 50 16.34 24.88 -19.93
C ASP A 50 15.79 23.60 -20.57
N LEU A 51 14.48 23.57 -20.81
CA LEU A 51 13.84 22.46 -21.52
C LEU A 51 14.35 22.33 -22.97
N ALA A 52 14.84 23.40 -23.56
CA ALA A 52 15.40 23.39 -24.92
C ALA A 52 16.81 22.79 -25.01
N ARG A 53 17.42 22.38 -23.90
CA ARG A 53 18.76 21.79 -23.92
C ARG A 53 18.84 20.52 -24.80
N PRO A 54 19.91 20.36 -25.64
CA PRO A 54 20.02 19.22 -26.56
C PRO A 54 19.94 17.86 -25.90
N GLY A 55 20.55 17.66 -24.70
CA GLY A 55 20.49 16.43 -23.94
C GLY A 55 19.08 16.05 -23.46
N LEU A 56 18.12 16.97 -23.51
CA LEU A 56 16.72 16.77 -23.16
C LEU A 56 15.77 16.70 -24.39
N ALA A 57 16.27 16.54 -25.61
CA ALA A 57 15.43 16.60 -26.82
C ALA A 57 14.24 15.62 -26.78
N ASN A 58 14.47 14.38 -26.36
CA ASN A 58 13.41 13.38 -26.22
C ASN A 58 12.45 13.70 -25.07
N GLU A 59 12.96 14.25 -23.97
CA GLU A 59 12.17 14.69 -22.82
C GLU A 59 11.30 15.89 -23.19
N LYS A 60 11.84 16.84 -23.95
CA LYS A 60 11.13 18.02 -24.43
C LYS A 60 9.88 17.63 -25.21
N THR A 61 10.01 16.71 -26.17
CA THR A 61 8.87 16.27 -26.99
C THR A 61 7.78 15.68 -26.11
N GLU A 62 8.15 14.85 -25.14
CA GLU A 62 7.21 14.20 -24.24
C GLU A 62 6.54 15.18 -23.27
N ILE A 63 7.30 16.07 -22.67
CA ILE A 63 6.79 17.10 -21.75
C ILE A 63 5.83 18.04 -22.48
N LEU A 64 6.23 18.57 -23.64
CA LEU A 64 5.41 19.54 -24.38
C LEU A 64 4.13 18.91 -24.93
N SER A 65 4.09 17.62 -25.18
CA SER A 65 2.85 16.94 -25.59
C SER A 65 1.75 17.00 -24.52
N ARG A 66 2.10 17.14 -23.25
CA ARG A 66 1.18 17.16 -22.09
C ARG A 66 1.13 18.55 -21.42
N HIS A 67 2.29 19.22 -21.36
CA HIS A 67 2.48 20.51 -20.71
C HIS A 67 3.12 21.50 -21.68
N PRO A 68 2.38 21.96 -22.73
CA PRO A 68 2.93 22.77 -23.81
C PRO A 68 3.46 24.14 -23.36
N TRP A 69 3.13 24.55 -22.16
CA TRP A 69 3.55 25.80 -21.54
C TRP A 69 4.93 25.75 -20.88
N THR A 70 5.53 24.55 -20.72
CA THR A 70 6.79 24.38 -19.97
C THR A 70 7.98 25.02 -20.71
N GLN A 71 8.78 25.80 -19.99
CA GLN A 71 10.02 26.43 -20.49
C GLN A 71 11.23 26.00 -19.66
N THR A 72 11.08 25.92 -18.33
CA THR A 72 12.15 25.64 -17.39
C THR A 72 11.83 24.38 -16.56
N LEU A 73 12.85 23.60 -16.24
CA LEU A 73 12.78 22.49 -15.30
C LEU A 73 13.62 22.81 -14.06
N LEU A 74 13.03 22.68 -12.90
CA LEU A 74 13.72 22.71 -11.61
C LEU A 74 13.88 21.27 -11.11
N SER A 75 15.10 20.75 -11.21
CA SER A 75 15.45 19.44 -10.64
C SER A 75 15.90 19.61 -9.19
N TYR A 76 15.54 18.67 -8.33
CA TYR A 76 15.93 18.69 -6.92
C TYR A 76 16.26 17.29 -6.40
N VAL A 77 17.07 17.26 -5.35
CA VAL A 77 17.62 16.08 -4.70
C VAL A 77 17.08 15.95 -3.29
N VAL A 78 16.69 14.76 -2.89
CA VAL A 78 16.39 14.40 -1.51
C VAL A 78 17.35 13.30 -1.07
N LYS A 79 18.09 13.55 0.01
CA LYS A 79 19.06 12.60 0.58
C LYS A 79 18.36 11.38 1.16
N VAL A 80 18.93 10.21 0.91
CA VAL A 80 18.46 8.91 1.41
C VAL A 80 19.40 8.43 2.53
N ASN A 81 18.84 7.83 3.58
CA ASN A 81 19.62 7.27 4.67
C ASN A 81 20.38 6.02 4.21
N ARG A 82 21.70 5.98 4.42
CA ARG A 82 22.58 4.94 3.87
C ARG A 82 22.39 3.57 4.52
N GLU A 83 22.32 3.52 5.84
CA GLU A 83 22.32 2.25 6.56
C GLU A 83 21.06 1.39 6.27
N PRO A 84 19.84 1.94 6.20
CA PRO A 84 18.69 1.20 5.71
C PRO A 84 18.88 0.63 4.30
N ILE A 85 19.44 1.41 3.36
CA ILE A 85 19.68 0.96 1.97
C ILE A 85 20.72 -0.16 1.92
N ARG A 86 21.75 -0.14 2.77
CA ARG A 86 22.78 -1.15 2.88
C ARG A 86 22.32 -2.44 3.56
N SER A 87 21.20 -2.38 4.26
CA SER A 87 20.66 -3.55 4.96
C SER A 87 20.43 -4.74 4.02
N PRO A 88 20.90 -5.94 4.34
CA PRO A 88 20.53 -7.16 3.62
C PRO A 88 19.04 -7.52 3.81
N ALA A 89 18.37 -6.97 4.84
CA ALA A 89 16.93 -7.08 5.02
C ALA A 89 16.19 -6.11 4.09
N ARG A 90 15.56 -6.64 3.03
CA ARG A 90 14.92 -5.82 2.00
C ARG A 90 13.72 -5.00 2.50
N SER A 91 13.03 -5.46 3.53
CA SER A 91 11.95 -4.70 4.17
C SER A 91 12.42 -3.33 4.69
N ILE A 92 13.59 -3.29 5.35
CA ILE A 92 14.19 -2.04 5.87
C ILE A 92 14.56 -1.12 4.71
N SER A 93 15.22 -1.66 3.68
CA SER A 93 15.62 -0.87 2.51
C SER A 93 14.43 -0.34 1.71
N ASN A 94 13.38 -1.14 1.53
CA ASN A 94 12.17 -0.71 0.82
C ASN A 94 11.40 0.35 1.62
N ALA A 95 11.30 0.23 2.95
CA ALA A 95 10.66 1.24 3.78
C ALA A 95 11.34 2.61 3.63
N GLU A 96 12.67 2.66 3.63
CA GLU A 96 13.44 3.89 3.38
C GLU A 96 13.16 4.46 1.99
N MET A 97 13.17 3.61 0.94
CA MET A 97 12.91 4.05 -0.43
C MET A 97 11.49 4.61 -0.59
N HIS A 98 10.49 3.96 0.00
CA HIS A 98 9.10 4.42 -0.07
C HIS A 98 8.93 5.76 0.64
N GLY A 99 9.41 5.91 1.87
CA GLY A 99 9.35 7.17 2.59
C GLY A 99 10.03 8.32 1.83
N LYS A 100 11.18 8.04 1.19
CA LYS A 100 11.88 9.08 0.41
C LYS A 100 11.20 9.44 -0.91
N ILE A 101 10.48 8.52 -1.54
CA ILE A 101 9.63 8.85 -2.71
C ILE A 101 8.48 9.76 -2.29
N GLU A 102 7.87 9.52 -1.13
CA GLU A 102 6.83 10.40 -0.58
C GLU A 102 7.40 11.78 -0.24
N ASP A 103 8.58 11.87 0.39
CA ASP A 103 9.26 13.15 0.65
C ASP A 103 9.47 13.93 -0.65
N VAL A 104 9.94 13.28 -1.73
CA VAL A 104 10.10 13.93 -3.05
C VAL A 104 8.78 14.50 -3.54
N ASN A 105 7.69 13.74 -3.48
CA ASN A 105 6.38 14.20 -3.95
C ASN A 105 5.84 15.38 -3.11
N HIS A 106 6.02 15.33 -1.80
CA HIS A 106 5.62 16.43 -0.89
C HIS A 106 6.44 17.70 -1.11
N ILE A 107 7.76 17.58 -1.31
CA ILE A 107 8.63 18.71 -1.63
C ILE A 107 8.22 19.35 -2.96
N GLY A 108 8.02 18.54 -4.01
CA GLY A 108 7.54 19.02 -5.30
C GLY A 108 6.22 19.76 -5.21
N SER A 109 5.26 19.24 -4.44
CA SER A 109 3.97 19.88 -4.21
C SER A 109 4.12 21.24 -3.50
N ARG A 110 5.02 21.35 -2.51
CA ARG A 110 5.30 22.62 -1.81
C ARG A 110 5.93 23.64 -2.75
N ILE A 111 6.90 23.22 -3.58
CA ILE A 111 7.53 24.08 -4.58
C ILE A 111 6.48 24.64 -5.56
N VAL A 112 5.59 23.77 -6.06
CA VAL A 112 4.50 24.19 -6.96
C VAL A 112 3.60 25.21 -6.27
N LYS A 113 3.19 24.96 -5.02
CA LYS A 113 2.37 25.90 -4.25
C LYS A 113 3.02 27.27 -4.11
N GLU A 114 4.31 27.33 -3.79
CA GLU A 114 5.06 28.59 -3.69
C GLU A 114 5.12 29.33 -5.03
N LEU A 115 5.35 28.61 -6.13
CA LEU A 115 5.34 29.20 -7.49
C LEU A 115 3.95 29.75 -7.86
N GLU A 116 2.88 28.99 -7.59
CA GLU A 116 1.51 29.41 -7.86
C GLU A 116 1.09 30.64 -7.03
N GLN A 117 1.51 30.73 -5.77
CA GLN A 117 1.29 31.93 -4.93
C GLN A 117 1.96 33.19 -5.53
N ASN A 118 3.06 33.02 -6.25
CA ASN A 118 3.72 34.08 -6.99
C ASN A 118 3.18 34.25 -8.43
N GLY A 119 2.04 33.64 -8.76
CA GLY A 119 1.38 33.74 -10.07
C GLY A 119 2.15 33.04 -11.19
N ILE A 120 2.95 32.01 -10.89
CA ILE A 120 3.74 31.22 -11.82
C ILE A 120 3.09 29.86 -11.96
N ARG A 121 2.76 29.47 -13.19
CA ARG A 121 2.22 28.14 -13.48
C ARG A 121 3.33 27.11 -13.36
N ALA A 122 3.06 26.06 -12.58
CA ALA A 122 4.02 24.98 -12.35
C ALA A 122 3.29 23.63 -12.17
N ALA A 123 4.04 22.54 -12.35
CA ALA A 123 3.54 21.18 -12.08
C ALA A 123 4.69 20.28 -11.64
N ASN A 124 4.42 19.34 -10.71
CA ASN A 124 5.38 18.35 -10.25
C ASN A 124 4.96 16.93 -10.70
N PRO A 125 5.57 16.37 -11.74
CA PRO A 125 5.42 14.96 -12.06
C PRO A 125 5.89 14.08 -10.89
N SER A 126 5.18 12.97 -10.65
CA SER A 126 5.51 12.05 -9.55
C SER A 126 6.94 11.51 -9.66
N GLY A 127 7.67 11.45 -8.55
CA GLY A 127 8.99 10.82 -8.45
C GLY A 127 8.98 9.29 -8.60
N GLY A 128 7.79 8.68 -8.54
CA GLY A 128 7.56 7.24 -8.68
C GLY A 128 6.14 6.97 -9.15
N PHE A 129 5.39 6.18 -8.41
CA PHE A 129 3.96 5.97 -8.67
C PHE A 129 3.12 7.15 -8.14
N PRO A 130 1.98 7.49 -8.81
CA PRO A 130 1.40 6.89 -10.01
C PRO A 130 2.14 7.25 -11.32
N MET A 131 2.04 6.39 -12.33
CA MET A 131 2.64 6.55 -13.66
C MET A 131 1.58 6.45 -14.76
N GLU A 132 1.91 6.94 -15.97
CA GLU A 132 1.04 6.90 -17.14
C GLU A 132 1.04 5.51 -17.81
N MET A 133 0.16 4.61 -17.36
CA MET A 133 0.14 3.20 -17.75
C MET A 133 -0.41 2.93 -19.16
N SER A 134 -1.02 3.92 -19.82
CA SER A 134 -1.62 3.74 -21.16
C SER A 134 -0.63 3.28 -22.23
N ARG A 135 0.67 3.50 -22.03
CA ARG A 135 1.75 3.11 -22.94
C ARG A 135 2.62 1.96 -22.42
N TYR A 136 2.23 1.36 -21.30
CA TYR A 136 2.94 0.20 -20.79
C TYR A 136 2.88 -0.99 -21.79
N PRO A 137 3.98 -1.68 -22.08
CA PRO A 137 5.30 -1.69 -21.42
C PRO A 137 6.30 -0.62 -21.91
N GLY A 138 5.90 0.33 -22.72
CA GLY A 138 6.74 1.43 -23.21
C GLY A 138 6.99 2.50 -22.13
N ARG A 139 7.17 3.75 -22.56
CA ARG A 139 7.42 4.87 -21.65
C ARG A 139 6.19 5.20 -20.82
N ILE A 140 6.31 5.08 -19.51
CA ILE A 140 5.24 5.29 -18.51
C ILE A 140 5.46 6.51 -17.60
N TRP A 141 6.54 7.25 -17.77
CA TRP A 141 6.83 8.49 -17.03
C TRP A 141 6.73 9.70 -17.94
N VAL A 142 6.24 10.81 -17.41
CA VAL A 142 6.17 12.10 -18.11
C VAL A 142 7.56 12.71 -18.23
N VAL A 143 8.36 12.60 -17.17
CA VAL A 143 9.71 13.16 -17.06
C VAL A 143 10.69 12.10 -16.59
N SER A 144 11.87 12.03 -17.23
CA SER A 144 13.01 11.28 -16.71
C SER A 144 13.79 12.13 -15.71
N HIS A 145 13.44 12.04 -14.42
CA HIS A 145 14.12 12.81 -13.36
C HIS A 145 15.63 12.63 -13.37
N LYS A 146 16.12 11.45 -13.75
CA LYS A 146 17.56 11.15 -13.82
C LYS A 146 18.28 11.97 -14.91
N LEU A 147 17.70 12.04 -16.12
CA LEU A 147 18.27 12.84 -17.21
C LEU A 147 18.22 14.34 -16.89
N VAL A 148 17.09 14.81 -16.35
CA VAL A 148 16.96 16.21 -15.96
C VAL A 148 17.97 16.57 -14.87
N ALA A 149 18.21 15.70 -13.88
CA ALA A 149 19.18 15.93 -12.82
C ALA A 149 20.62 16.02 -13.35
N VAL A 150 20.99 15.18 -14.32
CA VAL A 150 22.31 15.24 -14.99
C VAL A 150 22.46 16.56 -15.75
N GLU A 151 21.47 16.92 -16.55
CA GLU A 151 21.46 18.17 -17.32
C GLU A 151 21.37 19.42 -16.42
N ALA A 152 20.82 19.30 -15.23
CA ALA A 152 20.77 20.35 -14.20
C ALA A 152 22.07 20.42 -13.36
N GLY A 153 23.10 19.63 -13.67
CA GLY A 153 24.39 19.65 -12.99
C GLY A 153 24.39 19.03 -11.58
N LEU A 154 23.39 18.22 -11.24
CA LEU A 154 23.25 17.60 -9.92
C LEU A 154 24.01 16.27 -9.77
N GLY A 155 24.63 15.77 -10.82
CA GLY A 155 25.41 14.56 -10.75
C GLY A 155 25.70 13.94 -12.13
N HIS A 156 26.26 12.73 -12.07
CA HIS A 156 26.63 11.95 -13.27
C HIS A 156 25.87 10.61 -13.28
N MET A 157 25.50 10.13 -14.47
CA MET A 157 24.85 8.83 -14.61
C MET A 157 25.86 7.69 -14.40
N GLY A 158 25.77 6.99 -13.29
CA GLY A 158 26.61 5.83 -13.03
C GLY A 158 26.34 4.63 -13.96
N ILE A 159 27.30 3.68 -14.06
CA ILE A 159 27.13 2.44 -14.86
C ILE A 159 25.92 1.61 -14.41
N HIS A 160 25.44 1.78 -13.20
CA HIS A 160 24.24 1.15 -12.65
C HIS A 160 22.94 1.92 -12.95
N ARG A 161 23.01 2.93 -13.81
CA ARG A 161 21.87 3.76 -14.28
C ARG A 161 21.15 4.54 -13.16
N ASN A 162 21.86 4.88 -12.08
CA ASN A 162 21.40 5.87 -11.11
C ASN A 162 22.34 7.08 -11.15
N VAL A 163 21.77 8.25 -10.82
CA VAL A 163 22.58 9.47 -10.72
C VAL A 163 23.41 9.41 -9.45
N ILE A 164 24.67 9.78 -9.56
CA ILE A 164 25.65 9.88 -8.49
C ILE A 164 25.92 11.35 -8.25
N HIS A 165 25.45 11.87 -7.14
CA HIS A 165 25.64 13.25 -6.72
C HIS A 165 27.06 13.44 -6.14
N PRO A 166 27.77 14.54 -6.41
CA PRO A 166 29.13 14.74 -5.91
C PRO A 166 29.25 14.60 -4.39
N LYS A 167 28.32 15.16 -3.63
CA LYS A 167 28.32 15.13 -2.17
C LYS A 167 27.68 13.86 -1.60
N PHE A 168 26.45 13.56 -1.98
CA PHE A 168 25.64 12.49 -1.37
C PHE A 168 25.83 11.12 -2.04
N GLY A 169 26.59 11.06 -3.14
CA GLY A 169 26.75 9.85 -3.91
C GLY A 169 25.45 9.38 -4.56
N ASN A 170 25.24 8.10 -4.50
CA ASN A 170 24.08 7.40 -5.05
C ASN A 170 22.88 7.35 -4.06
N PHE A 171 23.06 7.88 -2.84
CA PHE A 171 22.03 7.86 -1.79
C PHE A 171 21.12 9.09 -1.89
N ILE A 172 20.44 9.18 -3.03
CA ILE A 172 19.54 10.28 -3.38
C ILE A 172 18.26 9.78 -4.07
N MET A 173 17.17 10.52 -3.87
CA MET A 173 15.98 10.49 -4.72
C MET A 173 15.85 11.81 -5.46
N LEU A 174 15.23 11.79 -6.64
CA LEU A 174 15.17 12.90 -7.57
C LEU A 174 13.74 13.31 -7.85
N GLY A 175 13.49 14.62 -7.88
CA GLY A 175 12.24 15.19 -8.33
C GLY A 175 12.49 16.28 -9.39
N THR A 176 11.43 16.68 -10.07
CA THR A 176 11.46 17.73 -11.09
C THR A 176 10.16 18.50 -11.04
N VAL A 177 10.24 19.83 -11.09
CA VAL A 177 9.10 20.72 -11.28
C VAL A 177 9.17 21.37 -12.65
N LEU A 178 8.05 21.34 -13.38
CA LEU A 178 7.84 21.99 -14.67
C LEU A 178 7.40 23.43 -14.43
N ILE A 179 8.00 24.42 -15.11
CA ILE A 179 7.75 25.86 -14.89
C ILE A 179 7.49 26.56 -16.22
N GLU A 180 6.48 27.45 -16.27
CA GLU A 180 6.03 28.15 -17.50
C GLU A 180 6.92 29.27 -17.97
N ARG A 181 7.86 29.76 -17.15
CA ARG A 181 8.70 30.92 -17.46
C ARG A 181 10.17 30.54 -17.59
N HIS A 182 10.90 31.27 -18.39
CA HIS A 182 12.36 31.16 -18.47
C HIS A 182 13.02 31.67 -17.18
N ALA A 183 14.17 31.06 -16.84
CA ALA A 183 15.01 31.50 -15.74
C ALA A 183 16.15 32.42 -16.23
N THR A 184 16.71 33.21 -15.32
CA THR A 184 17.82 34.16 -15.60
C THR A 184 19.13 33.45 -15.94
N ALA A 185 19.32 32.24 -15.44
CA ALA A 185 20.48 31.41 -15.71
C ALA A 185 20.12 29.92 -15.59
N TYR A 186 20.85 29.07 -16.28
CA TYR A 186 20.69 27.62 -16.25
C TYR A 186 21.99 26.93 -15.87
N ALA A 187 21.90 25.87 -15.07
CA ALA A 187 23.04 25.02 -14.76
C ALA A 187 23.50 24.24 -16.01
N SER A 188 24.66 23.67 -15.96
CA SER A 188 25.23 22.78 -17.00
C SER A 188 25.62 21.44 -16.39
N PRO A 189 25.61 20.35 -17.19
CA PRO A 189 26.19 19.10 -16.74
C PRO A 189 27.59 19.30 -16.20
N ILE A 190 27.92 18.61 -15.11
CA ILE A 190 29.23 18.67 -14.47
C ILE A 190 30.17 17.65 -15.08
N ASP A 191 31.45 18.01 -15.20
CA ASP A 191 32.52 17.07 -15.57
C ASP A 191 32.91 16.26 -14.31
N TYR A 192 32.12 15.22 -14.05
CA TYR A 192 32.27 14.36 -12.89
C TYR A 192 31.91 12.92 -13.25
N ASN A 193 32.92 12.04 -13.40
CA ASN A 193 32.70 10.62 -13.61
C ASN A 193 33.22 9.80 -12.41
N PRO A 194 32.35 9.38 -11.48
CA PRO A 194 32.78 8.64 -10.29
C PRO A 194 32.94 7.15 -10.52
N CYS A 195 32.67 6.62 -11.72
CA CYS A 195 32.65 5.19 -12.01
C CYS A 195 34.00 4.63 -12.50
N LEU A 196 35.11 5.22 -12.07
CA LEU A 196 36.47 4.78 -12.44
C LEU A 196 36.82 3.46 -11.71
N GLU A 197 36.84 2.33 -12.43
CA GLU A 197 37.44 1.03 -12.02
C GLU A 197 36.83 0.35 -10.77
N CYS A 198 35.81 0.94 -10.09
CA CYS A 198 35.31 0.41 -8.83
C CYS A 198 34.58 -0.95 -8.99
N ASN A 199 33.67 -1.08 -9.97
CA ASN A 199 32.91 -2.29 -10.32
C ASN A 199 32.16 -3.02 -9.18
N LEU A 200 31.97 -2.41 -8.00
CA LEU A 200 31.26 -3.06 -6.87
C LEU A 200 29.80 -3.36 -7.21
N CYS A 201 29.13 -2.47 -7.96
CA CYS A 201 27.77 -2.68 -8.41
C CYS A 201 27.62 -3.84 -9.40
N VAL A 202 28.67 -4.10 -10.22
CA VAL A 202 28.78 -5.28 -11.09
C VAL A 202 28.94 -6.54 -10.23
N ALA A 203 29.77 -6.44 -9.17
CA ALA A 203 30.10 -7.55 -8.29
C ALA A 203 28.91 -8.10 -7.51
N VAL A 204 27.94 -7.26 -7.13
CA VAL A 204 26.80 -7.67 -6.30
C VAL A 204 25.52 -7.94 -7.09
N CYS A 205 25.47 -7.57 -8.38
CA CYS A 205 24.25 -7.73 -9.18
C CYS A 205 23.94 -9.22 -9.39
N PRO A 206 22.86 -9.75 -8.81
CA PRO A 206 22.58 -11.19 -8.86
C PRO A 206 22.26 -11.67 -10.27
N VAL A 207 21.72 -10.82 -11.13
CA VAL A 207 21.31 -11.15 -12.51
C VAL A 207 22.28 -10.62 -13.57
N GLY A 208 23.39 -10.00 -13.16
CA GLY A 208 24.40 -9.48 -14.10
C GLY A 208 23.90 -8.35 -15.00
N ALA A 209 22.91 -7.59 -14.56
CA ALA A 209 22.33 -6.48 -15.33
C ALA A 209 23.33 -5.33 -15.53
N VAL A 210 24.22 -5.09 -14.57
CA VAL A 210 25.25 -4.05 -14.63
C VAL A 210 26.52 -4.65 -15.24
N LYS A 211 27.00 -4.07 -16.35
CA LYS A 211 28.22 -4.48 -17.03
C LYS A 211 29.35 -3.49 -16.76
N THR A 212 30.59 -3.98 -16.78
CA THR A 212 31.80 -3.14 -16.65
C THR A 212 31.94 -2.11 -17.79
N SER A 213 31.39 -2.43 -18.96
CA SER A 213 31.35 -1.52 -20.13
C SER A 213 30.40 -0.31 -19.92
N GLY A 214 29.60 -0.29 -18.87
CA GLY A 214 28.53 0.68 -18.69
C GLY A 214 27.21 0.31 -19.41
N GLU A 215 27.20 -0.81 -20.13
CA GLU A 215 25.97 -1.39 -20.66
C GLU A 215 25.09 -1.93 -19.52
N PHE A 216 23.78 -1.78 -19.65
CA PHE A 216 22.83 -2.17 -18.62
C PHE A 216 21.71 -3.03 -19.21
N ASP A 217 21.64 -4.29 -18.79
CA ASP A 217 20.52 -5.17 -19.14
C ASP A 217 19.30 -4.87 -18.27
N PHE A 218 18.46 -3.97 -18.77
CA PHE A 218 17.26 -3.57 -18.05
C PHE A 218 16.25 -4.72 -17.93
N ASN A 219 16.16 -5.62 -18.92
CA ASN A 219 15.25 -6.77 -18.89
C ASN A 219 15.61 -7.74 -17.74
N ALA A 220 16.89 -8.05 -17.54
CA ALA A 220 17.35 -8.86 -16.41
C ALA A 220 17.02 -8.20 -15.07
N CYS A 221 17.32 -6.90 -14.95
CA CYS A 221 16.98 -6.11 -13.75
C CYS A 221 15.47 -6.07 -13.51
N PHE A 222 14.68 -5.81 -14.55
CA PHE A 222 13.22 -5.73 -14.48
C PHE A 222 12.61 -7.06 -14.03
N THR A 223 13.04 -8.19 -14.62
CA THR A 223 12.53 -9.51 -14.27
C THR A 223 12.76 -9.89 -12.81
N HIS A 224 13.92 -9.54 -12.26
CA HIS A 224 14.26 -9.90 -10.88
C HIS A 224 13.90 -8.82 -9.87
N ASN A 225 14.42 -7.59 -10.06
CA ASN A 225 14.29 -6.53 -9.05
C ASN A 225 12.85 -6.01 -8.95
N TYR A 226 12.09 -6.05 -10.06
CA TYR A 226 10.69 -5.62 -10.14
C TYR A 226 9.71 -6.82 -10.08
N ARG A 227 10.13 -7.94 -9.51
CA ARG A 227 9.35 -9.20 -9.47
C ARG A 227 7.97 -9.02 -8.85
N ASP A 228 7.82 -8.18 -7.83
CA ASP A 228 6.56 -8.04 -7.09
C ASP A 228 5.62 -6.97 -7.67
N PHE A 229 5.98 -6.32 -8.77
CA PHE A 229 5.16 -5.30 -9.43
C PHE A 229 5.44 -5.22 -10.92
N MET A 230 4.70 -4.41 -11.67
CA MET A 230 4.81 -4.28 -13.13
C MET A 230 4.76 -5.64 -13.86
N GLY A 231 5.79 -5.99 -14.62
CA GLY A 231 5.83 -7.25 -15.39
C GLY A 231 5.77 -8.51 -14.52
N GLY A 232 6.35 -8.47 -13.33
CA GLY A 232 6.24 -9.57 -12.36
C GLY A 232 4.83 -9.76 -11.84
N PHE A 233 4.07 -8.68 -11.66
CA PHE A 233 2.66 -8.76 -11.31
C PHE A 233 1.82 -9.37 -12.45
N ASN A 234 2.07 -8.97 -13.70
CA ASN A 234 1.41 -9.56 -14.87
C ASN A 234 1.68 -11.06 -14.98
N ASP A 235 2.94 -11.48 -14.82
CA ASP A 235 3.33 -12.90 -14.80
C ASP A 235 2.61 -13.66 -13.66
N TRP A 236 2.44 -13.07 -12.50
CA TRP A 236 1.69 -13.66 -11.38
C TRP A 236 0.21 -13.86 -11.72
N VAL A 237 -0.44 -12.85 -12.30
CA VAL A 237 -1.85 -12.94 -12.74
C VAL A 237 -2.02 -14.05 -13.80
N GLU A 238 -1.09 -14.16 -14.73
CA GLU A 238 -1.09 -15.24 -15.74
C GLU A 238 -0.94 -16.63 -15.11
N GLN A 239 -0.05 -16.77 -14.11
CA GLN A 239 0.11 -18.03 -13.39
C GLN A 239 -1.17 -18.42 -12.61
N ILE A 240 -1.92 -17.46 -12.09
CA ILE A 240 -3.25 -17.72 -11.50
C ILE A 240 -4.21 -18.19 -12.58
N ALA A 241 -4.32 -17.45 -13.70
CA ALA A 241 -5.25 -17.73 -14.78
C ALA A 241 -4.99 -19.09 -15.46
N ASP A 242 -3.73 -19.49 -15.59
CA ASP A 242 -3.29 -20.74 -16.21
C ASP A 242 -3.36 -21.95 -15.26
N SER A 243 -3.61 -21.74 -13.96
CA SER A 243 -3.70 -22.81 -12.98
C SER A 243 -5.08 -23.48 -13.01
N LYS A 244 -5.13 -24.79 -13.17
CA LYS A 244 -6.37 -25.59 -13.22
C LYS A 244 -6.97 -25.87 -11.84
N SER A 245 -6.18 -25.67 -10.78
CA SER A 245 -6.59 -25.91 -9.40
C SER A 245 -5.69 -25.14 -8.43
N ALA A 246 -6.16 -24.97 -7.20
CA ALA A 246 -5.37 -24.38 -6.11
C ALA A 246 -4.07 -25.16 -5.84
N LEU A 247 -4.09 -26.49 -5.98
CA LEU A 247 -2.89 -27.32 -5.80
C LEU A 247 -1.84 -27.02 -6.90
N GLU A 248 -2.27 -26.87 -8.14
CA GLU A 248 -1.36 -26.50 -9.24
C GLU A 248 -0.78 -25.10 -9.03
N TYR A 249 -1.58 -24.14 -8.62
CA TYR A 249 -1.14 -22.80 -8.27
C TYR A 249 -0.07 -22.81 -7.15
N ARG A 250 -0.34 -23.51 -6.05
CA ARG A 250 0.60 -23.66 -4.92
C ARG A 250 1.91 -24.37 -5.32
N GLY A 251 1.86 -25.23 -6.32
CA GLY A 251 3.05 -25.85 -6.91
C GLY A 251 3.91 -24.88 -7.75
N ARG A 252 3.32 -23.80 -8.25
CA ARG A 252 4.01 -22.76 -9.05
C ARG A 252 4.57 -21.64 -8.18
N LEU A 253 3.80 -21.20 -7.19
CA LEU A 253 4.09 -20.07 -6.33
C LEU A 253 3.99 -20.45 -4.85
N SER A 254 4.98 -20.04 -4.07
CA SER A 254 4.93 -20.21 -2.62
C SER A 254 4.01 -19.15 -1.96
N GLU A 255 3.53 -19.46 -0.77
CA GLU A 255 2.74 -18.50 0.03
C GLU A 255 3.55 -17.24 0.36
N ALA A 256 4.86 -17.38 0.61
CA ALA A 256 5.75 -16.26 0.86
C ALA A 256 5.86 -15.33 -0.37
N GLU A 257 5.89 -15.89 -1.60
CA GLU A 257 5.92 -15.10 -2.82
C GLU A 257 4.59 -14.41 -3.07
N THR A 258 3.47 -15.11 -2.89
CA THR A 258 2.12 -14.52 -2.97
C THR A 258 1.95 -13.37 -1.97
N SER A 259 2.41 -13.55 -0.72
CA SER A 259 2.39 -12.52 0.31
C SER A 259 3.28 -11.32 -0.05
N SER A 260 4.43 -11.57 -0.71
CA SER A 260 5.33 -10.51 -1.17
C SER A 260 4.69 -9.65 -2.27
N PHE A 261 3.96 -10.26 -3.22
CA PHE A 261 3.15 -9.53 -4.20
C PHE A 261 2.08 -8.67 -3.53
N TRP A 262 1.36 -9.26 -2.56
CA TRP A 262 0.36 -8.52 -1.80
C TRP A 262 0.96 -7.31 -1.06
N GLN A 263 2.11 -7.48 -0.39
CA GLN A 263 2.80 -6.37 0.27
C GLN A 263 3.17 -5.26 -0.72
N SER A 264 3.65 -5.63 -1.90
CA SER A 264 4.01 -4.67 -2.94
C SER A 264 2.80 -3.86 -3.44
N LEU A 265 1.62 -4.47 -3.50
CA LEU A 265 0.37 -3.78 -3.85
C LEU A 265 -0.14 -2.89 -2.71
N ALA A 266 -0.03 -3.35 -1.47
CA ALA A 266 -0.62 -2.68 -0.31
C ALA A 266 0.24 -1.52 0.22
N PHE A 267 1.57 -1.66 0.19
CA PHE A 267 2.49 -0.74 0.86
C PHE A 267 3.48 -0.06 -0.08
N GLY A 268 3.44 -0.37 -1.36
CA GLY A 268 4.34 0.16 -2.37
C GLY A 268 5.34 -0.88 -2.90
N PRO A 269 5.97 -0.59 -4.05
CA PRO A 269 6.74 -1.57 -4.82
C PRO A 269 7.95 -2.12 -4.07
N ASN A 270 7.99 -3.44 -3.86
CA ASN A 270 9.11 -4.13 -3.23
C ASN A 270 10.21 -4.44 -4.25
N TYR A 271 11.34 -3.81 -4.11
CA TYR A 271 12.54 -4.10 -4.88
C TYR A 271 13.28 -5.30 -4.27
N LYS A 272 13.45 -6.38 -5.05
CA LYS A 272 14.09 -7.62 -4.55
C LYS A 272 15.57 -7.47 -4.26
N SER A 273 16.27 -6.68 -5.05
CA SER A 273 17.72 -6.51 -4.91
C SER A 273 18.12 -5.04 -4.73
N ALA A 274 18.19 -4.23 -5.79
CA ALA A 274 18.71 -2.86 -5.75
C ALA A 274 20.08 -2.72 -5.06
N TYR A 275 20.89 -3.81 -5.05
CA TYR A 275 22.19 -3.89 -4.36
C TYR A 275 23.23 -2.92 -4.93
N CYS A 276 23.08 -2.55 -6.19
CA CYS A 276 23.92 -1.54 -6.83
C CYS A 276 23.84 -0.16 -6.12
N LEU A 277 22.71 0.16 -5.49
CA LEU A 277 22.57 1.35 -4.65
C LEU A 277 23.40 1.21 -3.36
N ALA A 278 23.26 0.07 -2.69
CA ALA A 278 23.83 -0.18 -1.37
C ALA A 278 25.37 -0.13 -1.35
N VAL A 279 26.02 -0.66 -2.39
CA VAL A 279 27.48 -0.85 -2.40
C VAL A 279 28.27 0.31 -2.98
N CYS A 280 27.63 1.29 -3.61
CA CYS A 280 28.30 2.40 -4.26
C CYS A 280 29.04 3.28 -3.22
N PRO A 281 30.38 3.45 -3.33
CA PRO A 281 31.14 4.25 -2.37
C PRO A 281 31.29 5.71 -2.81
N ALA A 282 30.74 6.10 -3.96
CA ALA A 282 30.93 7.45 -4.51
C ALA A 282 30.17 8.52 -3.71
N GLY A 283 30.67 9.75 -3.72
CA GLY A 283 30.16 10.93 -3.04
C GLY A 283 31.02 11.31 -1.81
N GLU A 284 31.24 12.60 -1.59
CA GLU A 284 32.08 13.12 -0.51
C GLU A 284 31.67 12.56 0.87
N ASP A 285 30.38 12.56 1.19
CA ASP A 285 29.84 12.07 2.44
C ASP A 285 29.98 10.54 2.61
N VAL A 286 30.31 9.80 1.53
CA VAL A 286 30.27 8.33 1.47
C VAL A 286 31.65 7.72 1.35
N ILE A 287 32.56 8.38 0.60
CA ILE A 287 33.81 7.80 0.18
C ILE A 287 34.86 7.67 1.29
N ALA A 288 34.84 8.55 2.29
CA ALA A 288 35.87 8.59 3.33
C ALA A 288 36.01 7.26 4.10
N PRO A 289 34.95 6.59 4.59
CA PRO A 289 35.08 5.29 5.22
C PRO A 289 35.61 4.20 4.27
N PHE A 290 35.24 4.25 2.99
CA PHE A 290 35.74 3.31 1.99
C PHE A 290 37.25 3.48 1.72
N LEU A 291 37.74 4.73 1.66
CA LEU A 291 39.18 5.01 1.49
C LEU A 291 39.96 4.63 2.73
N ALA A 292 39.42 4.84 3.93
CA ALA A 292 40.05 4.50 5.20
C ALA A 292 40.20 2.98 5.35
N ASN A 293 39.20 2.21 4.97
CA ASN A 293 39.27 0.73 5.07
C ASN A 293 38.40 0.03 4.01
N ARG A 294 38.95 -0.15 2.82
CA ARG A 294 38.28 -0.87 1.72
C ARG A 294 37.89 -2.30 2.09
N LYS A 295 38.74 -2.99 2.86
CA LYS A 295 38.47 -4.36 3.29
C LYS A 295 37.24 -4.44 4.20
N GLN A 296 37.08 -3.46 5.11
CA GLN A 296 35.92 -3.38 5.97
C GLN A 296 34.62 -3.18 5.15
N HIS A 297 34.63 -2.25 4.19
CA HIS A 297 33.49 -2.02 3.31
C HIS A 297 33.10 -3.29 2.52
N LEU A 298 34.08 -4.04 2.02
CA LEU A 298 33.82 -5.30 1.35
C LEU A 298 33.19 -6.33 2.28
N THR A 299 33.66 -6.41 3.54
CA THR A 299 33.13 -7.35 4.55
C THR A 299 31.74 -6.98 5.03
N ASP A 300 31.49 -5.70 5.32
CA ASP A 300 30.26 -5.27 5.99
C ASP A 300 29.12 -4.94 5.03
N VAL A 301 29.43 -4.53 3.80
CA VAL A 301 28.43 -4.05 2.85
C VAL A 301 28.29 -4.98 1.63
N VAL A 302 29.41 -5.40 1.05
CA VAL A 302 29.38 -6.13 -0.23
C VAL A 302 29.10 -7.62 -0.02
N LYS A 303 29.88 -8.28 0.84
CA LYS A 303 29.73 -9.72 1.10
C LYS A 303 28.37 -10.14 1.61
N PRO A 304 27.74 -9.46 2.57
CA PRO A 304 26.40 -9.84 3.04
C PRO A 304 25.34 -9.86 1.94
N LEU A 305 25.49 -9.02 0.91
CA LEU A 305 24.59 -8.99 -0.24
C LEU A 305 24.95 -10.05 -1.30
N GLN A 306 26.24 -10.35 -1.48
CA GLN A 306 26.70 -11.40 -2.39
C GLN A 306 26.34 -12.80 -1.87
N GLU A 307 26.60 -13.05 -0.58
CA GLU A 307 26.47 -14.36 0.06
C GLU A 307 25.04 -14.65 0.51
N LYS A 308 24.15 -13.67 0.43
CA LYS A 308 22.75 -13.83 0.82
C LYS A 308 22.08 -14.98 0.06
N GLU A 309 21.54 -15.95 0.79
CA GLU A 309 20.67 -16.98 0.23
C GLU A 309 19.31 -16.39 -0.15
N GLU A 310 18.98 -16.44 -1.42
CA GLU A 310 17.73 -15.89 -1.94
C GLU A 310 17.34 -16.56 -3.26
N GLU A 311 16.07 -16.43 -3.63
CA GLU A 311 15.61 -16.80 -4.97
C GLU A 311 15.94 -15.70 -5.97
N VAL A 312 16.55 -16.09 -7.10
CA VAL A 312 16.85 -15.18 -8.21
C VAL A 312 15.92 -15.51 -9.38
N TYR A 313 15.11 -14.55 -9.75
CA TYR A 313 14.11 -14.70 -10.81
C TYR A 313 14.72 -14.39 -12.17
N VAL A 314 14.66 -15.36 -13.08
CA VAL A 314 15.23 -15.22 -14.43
C VAL A 314 14.31 -15.83 -15.49
N VAL A 315 14.38 -15.29 -16.70
CA VAL A 315 13.77 -15.93 -17.87
C VAL A 315 14.67 -17.09 -18.31
N LYS A 316 14.07 -18.25 -18.55
CA LYS A 316 14.83 -19.44 -19.00
C LYS A 316 15.52 -19.19 -20.34
N GLY A 317 16.80 -19.47 -20.43
CA GLY A 317 17.63 -19.26 -21.63
C GLY A 317 18.15 -17.83 -21.77
N SER A 318 18.01 -16.97 -20.75
CA SER A 318 18.56 -15.61 -20.74
C SER A 318 20.03 -15.56 -20.33
N ASP A 319 20.67 -14.43 -20.60
CA ASP A 319 22.03 -14.14 -20.14
C ASP A 319 22.10 -14.08 -18.60
N ALA A 320 21.01 -13.64 -17.96
CA ALA A 320 20.88 -13.63 -16.51
C ALA A 320 20.96 -15.03 -15.89
N GLU A 321 20.33 -16.05 -16.50
CA GLU A 321 20.45 -17.44 -16.05
C GLU A 321 21.90 -17.92 -16.08
N VAL A 322 22.62 -17.64 -17.18
CA VAL A 322 24.04 -18.02 -17.33
C VAL A 322 24.88 -17.32 -16.25
N HIS A 323 24.60 -16.04 -15.99
CA HIS A 323 25.32 -15.25 -14.99
C HIS A 323 25.14 -15.83 -13.58
N VAL A 324 23.87 -16.10 -13.15
CA VAL A 324 23.60 -16.67 -11.82
C VAL A 324 24.32 -17.99 -11.63
N ARG A 325 24.17 -18.92 -12.58
CA ARG A 325 24.80 -20.25 -12.51
C ARG A 325 26.32 -20.19 -12.40
N LYS A 326 26.94 -19.20 -13.04
CA LYS A 326 28.41 -19.05 -13.05
C LYS A 326 28.96 -18.35 -11.81
N ARG A 327 28.20 -17.38 -11.25
CA ARG A 327 28.74 -16.46 -10.25
C ARG A 327 28.09 -16.58 -8.87
N PHE A 328 26.87 -17.06 -8.80
CA PHE A 328 26.07 -17.15 -7.60
C PHE A 328 25.38 -18.52 -7.51
N ASP A 329 26.17 -19.59 -7.57
CA ASP A 329 25.71 -20.99 -7.57
C ASP A 329 24.99 -21.39 -6.30
N HIS A 330 25.23 -20.68 -5.17
CA HIS A 330 24.53 -20.82 -3.90
C HIS A 330 23.12 -20.19 -3.91
N LYS A 331 22.81 -19.30 -4.88
CA LYS A 331 21.48 -18.71 -5.01
C LYS A 331 20.54 -19.62 -5.80
N ARG A 332 19.27 -19.69 -5.38
CA ARG A 332 18.28 -20.56 -6.02
C ARG A 332 17.66 -19.87 -7.24
N ILE A 333 17.80 -20.47 -8.42
CA ILE A 333 17.18 -19.95 -9.65
C ILE A 333 15.71 -20.33 -9.67
N LYS A 334 14.83 -19.34 -9.85
CA LYS A 334 13.43 -19.52 -10.17
C LYS A 334 13.14 -18.98 -11.57
N TYR A 335 12.61 -19.85 -12.44
CA TYR A 335 12.21 -19.47 -13.80
C TYR A 335 10.84 -18.79 -13.78
N VAL A 336 10.75 -17.61 -14.37
CA VAL A 336 9.56 -16.78 -14.42
C VAL A 336 9.40 -16.14 -15.79
N GLY A 337 8.22 -15.63 -16.07
CA GLY A 337 7.97 -14.69 -17.13
C GLY A 337 8.35 -13.27 -16.74
N ASN A 338 8.57 -12.42 -17.73
CA ASN A 338 8.73 -10.98 -17.51
C ASN A 338 7.39 -10.23 -17.64
N GLY A 339 6.27 -10.93 -17.87
CA GLY A 339 4.92 -10.38 -18.01
C GLY A 339 4.74 -9.42 -19.20
N LEU A 340 5.66 -9.44 -20.17
CA LEU A 340 5.65 -8.56 -21.32
C LEU A 340 5.17 -9.34 -22.55
N HIS A 341 3.96 -9.06 -23.01
CA HIS A 341 3.33 -9.68 -24.17
C HIS A 341 2.95 -8.63 -25.20
N PRO A 342 3.64 -8.56 -26.35
CA PRO A 342 3.24 -7.63 -27.41
C PRO A 342 1.82 -7.96 -27.91
N ARG A 343 0.95 -6.95 -27.91
CA ARG A 343 -0.42 -7.04 -28.42
C ARG A 343 -0.59 -6.44 -29.82
N SER A 344 0.46 -5.80 -30.32
CA SER A 344 0.53 -5.22 -31.66
C SER A 344 1.91 -5.44 -32.25
N ILE A 345 2.04 -5.29 -33.58
CA ILE A 345 3.35 -5.37 -34.25
C ILE A 345 4.24 -4.19 -33.86
N ASP A 346 3.67 -3.03 -33.66
CA ASP A 346 4.44 -1.87 -33.19
C ASP A 346 5.06 -2.13 -31.80
N GLN A 347 4.27 -2.73 -30.87
CA GLN A 347 4.79 -3.14 -29.56
C GLN A 347 5.85 -4.26 -29.69
N PHE A 348 5.65 -5.23 -30.58
CA PHE A 348 6.64 -6.27 -30.85
C PHE A 348 7.98 -5.66 -31.31
N LEU A 349 7.97 -4.82 -32.32
CA LEU A 349 9.18 -4.21 -32.88
C LEU A 349 9.88 -3.30 -31.86
N SER A 350 9.13 -2.48 -31.14
CA SER A 350 9.69 -1.59 -30.10
C SER A 350 10.22 -2.35 -28.87
N SER A 351 9.74 -3.55 -28.59
CA SER A 351 10.22 -4.38 -27.48
C SER A 351 11.50 -5.17 -27.79
N LEU A 352 11.89 -5.30 -29.07
CA LEU A 352 13.03 -6.12 -29.46
C LEU A 352 14.34 -5.65 -28.84
N GLU A 353 14.63 -4.35 -28.88
CA GLU A 353 15.86 -3.80 -28.29
C GLU A 353 15.91 -4.02 -26.78
N PHE A 354 14.76 -3.91 -26.12
CA PHE A 354 14.63 -4.15 -24.67
C PHE A 354 14.80 -5.63 -24.29
N MET A 355 14.30 -6.56 -25.12
CA MET A 355 14.30 -8.01 -24.85
C MET A 355 15.55 -8.71 -25.34
N PHE A 356 16.36 -8.06 -26.16
CA PHE A 356 17.55 -8.64 -26.79
C PHE A 356 18.56 -9.12 -25.75
N GLN A 357 19.11 -10.32 -26.00
CA GLN A 357 20.11 -10.97 -25.15
C GLN A 357 21.45 -11.08 -25.89
N PRO A 358 22.40 -10.16 -25.69
CA PRO A 358 23.67 -10.11 -26.41
C PRO A 358 24.51 -11.41 -26.31
N GLY A 359 24.46 -12.05 -25.12
CA GLY A 359 25.20 -13.32 -24.91
C GLY A 359 24.61 -14.48 -25.69
N GLN A 360 23.28 -14.48 -25.89
CA GLN A 360 22.58 -15.52 -26.68
C GLN A 360 22.75 -15.31 -28.19
N ALA A 361 23.05 -14.10 -28.63
CA ALA A 361 23.38 -13.83 -30.03
C ALA A 361 24.66 -14.48 -30.47
N GLY A 362 25.65 -14.61 -29.57
CA GLY A 362 26.95 -15.22 -29.89
C GLY A 362 27.62 -14.51 -31.08
N ASP A 363 27.91 -15.27 -32.13
CA ASP A 363 28.55 -14.79 -33.37
C ASP A 363 27.53 -14.54 -34.50
N LEU A 364 26.25 -14.35 -34.17
CA LEU A 364 25.17 -14.09 -35.12
C LEU A 364 25.36 -12.72 -35.76
N ASN A 365 25.61 -12.73 -37.08
CA ASN A 365 25.61 -11.52 -37.93
C ASN A 365 24.59 -11.75 -39.04
N ALA A 366 23.39 -11.13 -38.90
CA ALA A 366 22.34 -11.36 -39.86
C ALA A 366 21.37 -10.16 -39.93
N THR A 367 20.89 -9.90 -41.16
CA THR A 367 19.84 -8.92 -41.41
C THR A 367 18.54 -9.66 -41.74
N TYR A 368 17.47 -9.27 -41.04
CA TYR A 368 16.13 -9.81 -41.18
C TYR A 368 15.19 -8.74 -41.76
N HIS A 369 14.45 -9.09 -42.80
CA HIS A 369 13.33 -8.27 -43.30
C HIS A 369 12.02 -8.91 -42.85
N PHE A 370 11.23 -8.15 -42.10
CA PHE A 370 9.89 -8.56 -41.68
C PHE A 370 8.85 -7.81 -42.50
N THR A 371 7.84 -8.53 -42.98
CA THR A 371 6.66 -8.00 -43.60
C THR A 371 5.42 -8.55 -42.89
N PHE A 372 4.70 -7.71 -42.21
CA PHE A 372 3.46 -8.06 -41.52
C PHE A 372 2.26 -7.62 -42.34
N THR A 373 1.24 -8.46 -42.36
CA THR A 373 -0.01 -8.24 -43.12
C THR A 373 -1.20 -8.59 -42.24
N GLY A 374 -2.41 -8.19 -42.63
CA GLY A 374 -3.62 -8.46 -41.85
C GLY A 374 -4.14 -7.23 -41.16
N SER A 375 -4.40 -7.32 -39.84
CA SER A 375 -4.94 -6.22 -39.04
C SER A 375 -3.98 -5.03 -38.91
N GLU A 376 -2.69 -5.30 -38.95
CA GLU A 376 -1.63 -4.29 -38.99
C GLU A 376 -0.71 -4.60 -40.18
N SER A 377 -0.42 -3.58 -40.99
CA SER A 377 0.54 -3.68 -42.10
C SER A 377 1.79 -2.90 -41.70
N ARG A 378 2.91 -3.63 -41.54
CA ARG A 378 4.21 -3.05 -41.16
C ARG A 378 5.34 -3.77 -41.88
N ILE A 379 6.39 -3.01 -42.19
CA ILE A 379 7.63 -3.55 -42.72
C ILE A 379 8.81 -3.06 -41.86
N ALA A 380 9.71 -3.94 -41.53
CA ALA A 380 10.85 -3.62 -40.69
C ALA A 380 12.10 -4.37 -41.11
N THR A 381 13.23 -3.77 -40.84
CA THR A 381 14.55 -4.39 -40.88
C THR A 381 15.09 -4.54 -39.48
N VAL A 382 15.48 -5.76 -39.10
CA VAL A 382 16.18 -6.04 -37.85
C VAL A 382 17.59 -6.52 -38.20
N VAL A 383 18.60 -5.81 -37.70
CA VAL A 383 20.02 -6.18 -37.87
C VAL A 383 20.55 -6.67 -36.52
N ILE A 384 21.09 -7.86 -36.49
CA ILE A 384 21.83 -8.38 -35.33
C ILE A 384 23.27 -8.59 -35.80
N ALA A 385 24.21 -7.83 -35.25
CA ALA A 385 25.61 -7.88 -35.56
C ALA A 385 26.43 -7.47 -34.33
N ASP A 386 27.60 -8.11 -34.12
CA ASP A 386 28.52 -7.75 -33.03
C ASP A 386 27.86 -7.71 -31.64
N ARG A 387 26.91 -8.62 -31.42
CA ARG A 387 26.10 -8.70 -30.19
C ARG A 387 25.25 -7.45 -29.92
N GLN A 388 24.91 -6.72 -30.96
CA GLN A 388 24.01 -5.57 -30.91
C GLN A 388 22.80 -5.80 -31.80
N ILE A 389 21.75 -5.11 -31.53
CA ILE A 389 20.52 -5.13 -32.34
C ILE A 389 20.18 -3.72 -32.79
N GLU A 390 19.69 -3.60 -34.00
CA GLU A 390 19.13 -2.38 -34.56
C GLU A 390 17.81 -2.71 -35.24
N VAL A 391 16.75 -1.92 -34.96
CA VAL A 391 15.42 -2.06 -35.57
C VAL A 391 15.10 -0.79 -36.36
N ARG A 392 14.82 -0.93 -37.63
CA ARG A 392 14.47 0.17 -38.55
C ARG A 392 13.15 -0.08 -39.24
N GLU A 393 12.36 0.95 -39.42
CA GLU A 393 11.16 0.87 -40.25
C GLU A 393 11.58 0.75 -41.73
N GLY A 394 10.82 -0.04 -42.53
CA GLY A 394 11.14 -0.31 -43.90
C GLY A 394 12.12 -1.43 -44.14
N HIS A 395 12.36 -1.82 -45.40
CA HIS A 395 13.37 -2.77 -45.83
C HIS A 395 14.63 -2.04 -46.28
N HIS A 396 15.74 -2.22 -45.54
CA HIS A 396 17.02 -1.63 -45.78
C HIS A 396 18.09 -2.70 -46.03
N GLY A 397 18.88 -2.54 -47.08
CA GLY A 397 19.97 -3.44 -47.40
C GLY A 397 19.54 -4.81 -47.93
N LYS A 398 20.47 -5.77 -47.93
CA LYS A 398 20.23 -7.16 -48.36
C LYS A 398 19.95 -8.04 -47.14
N ALA A 399 18.74 -8.64 -47.09
CA ALA A 399 18.37 -9.54 -45.98
C ALA A 399 18.98 -10.93 -46.14
N ASN A 400 19.47 -11.51 -45.03
CA ASN A 400 19.84 -12.92 -44.92
C ASN A 400 18.60 -13.81 -44.77
N LEU A 401 17.54 -13.29 -44.17
CA LEU A 401 16.23 -13.92 -44.04
C LEU A 401 15.12 -12.90 -44.24
N LYS A 402 14.16 -13.23 -45.13
CA LYS A 402 12.91 -12.47 -45.26
C LYS A 402 11.77 -13.30 -44.65
N VAL A 403 11.02 -12.66 -43.78
CA VAL A 403 9.87 -13.26 -43.09
C VAL A 403 8.62 -12.46 -43.43
N SER A 404 7.60 -13.10 -43.93
CA SER A 404 6.29 -12.50 -44.14
C SER A 404 5.25 -13.28 -43.35
N ALA A 405 4.49 -12.62 -42.50
CA ALA A 405 3.52 -13.24 -41.63
C ALA A 405 2.26 -12.40 -41.47
N ASP A 406 1.13 -13.08 -41.27
CA ASP A 406 -0.09 -12.44 -40.77
C ASP A 406 0.11 -11.98 -39.32
N THR A 407 -0.36 -10.75 -39.01
CA THR A 407 -0.22 -10.13 -37.70
C THR A 407 -0.73 -11.02 -36.58
N ALA A 408 -1.98 -11.49 -36.65
CA ALA A 408 -2.57 -12.31 -35.58
C ALA A 408 -1.83 -13.64 -35.40
N PHE A 409 -1.32 -14.19 -36.53
CA PHE A 409 -0.50 -15.38 -36.46
C PHE A 409 0.83 -15.12 -35.78
N TRP A 410 1.55 -14.03 -36.14
CA TRP A 410 2.86 -13.70 -35.59
C TRP A 410 2.81 -13.43 -34.08
N LEU A 411 1.84 -12.64 -33.63
CA LEU A 411 1.65 -12.37 -32.21
C LEU A 411 1.36 -13.65 -31.41
N GLY A 412 0.49 -14.54 -31.90
CA GLY A 412 0.26 -15.84 -31.27
C GLY A 412 1.49 -16.78 -31.33
N PHE A 413 2.36 -16.64 -32.33
CA PHE A 413 3.63 -17.39 -32.41
C PHE A 413 4.63 -16.87 -31.36
N VAL A 414 4.77 -15.57 -31.20
CA VAL A 414 5.60 -14.95 -30.16
C VAL A 414 5.07 -15.31 -28.76
N ALA A 415 3.76 -15.37 -28.58
CA ALA A 415 3.11 -15.82 -27.34
C ALA A 415 3.24 -17.34 -27.10
N LYS A 416 3.89 -18.09 -27.99
CA LYS A 416 4.03 -19.58 -27.95
C LYS A 416 2.70 -20.35 -27.97
N GLU A 417 1.62 -19.72 -28.38
CA GLU A 417 0.31 -20.36 -28.59
C GLU A 417 0.26 -21.15 -29.91
N ARG A 418 1.20 -20.89 -30.83
CA ARG A 418 1.23 -21.46 -32.19
C ARG A 418 2.60 -22.06 -32.52
N ASN A 419 2.59 -23.13 -33.29
CA ASN A 419 3.79 -23.89 -33.66
C ASN A 419 4.32 -23.49 -35.03
N LEU A 420 5.64 -23.37 -35.15
CA LEU A 420 6.35 -23.01 -36.37
C LEU A 420 6.12 -24.02 -37.53
N PRO A 421 6.20 -25.34 -37.33
CA PRO A 421 5.92 -26.32 -38.40
C PRO A 421 4.53 -26.18 -39.02
N TRP A 422 3.50 -25.96 -38.16
CA TRP A 422 2.11 -25.76 -38.61
C TRP A 422 1.94 -24.44 -39.40
N ALA A 423 2.68 -23.42 -39.07
CA ALA A 423 2.67 -22.13 -39.73
C ALA A 423 3.19 -22.20 -41.16
N ILE A 424 4.27 -22.93 -41.35
CA ILE A 424 4.89 -23.16 -42.66
C ILE A 424 3.96 -23.99 -43.53
N LEU A 425 3.36 -25.07 -42.98
CA LEU A 425 2.44 -25.94 -43.68
C LEU A 425 1.16 -25.18 -44.15
N THR A 426 0.64 -24.30 -43.31
CA THR A 426 -0.59 -23.52 -43.61
C THR A 426 -0.31 -22.23 -44.39
N ARG A 427 0.92 -21.98 -44.83
CA ARG A 427 1.38 -20.76 -45.53
C ARG A 427 1.09 -19.45 -44.81
N LYS A 428 0.81 -19.49 -43.53
CA LYS A 428 0.63 -18.26 -42.68
C LYS A 428 1.95 -17.58 -42.32
N LEU A 429 3.07 -18.31 -42.49
CA LEU A 429 4.41 -17.81 -42.44
C LEU A 429 5.15 -18.17 -43.73
N LYS A 430 5.64 -17.16 -44.46
CA LYS A 430 6.49 -17.34 -45.65
C LYS A 430 7.90 -16.87 -45.30
N MET A 431 8.88 -17.70 -45.71
CA MET A 431 10.30 -17.38 -45.47
C MET A 431 11.09 -17.53 -46.75
N GLN A 432 12.05 -16.61 -46.96
CA GLN A 432 13.06 -16.70 -48.01
C GLN A 432 14.43 -16.56 -47.35
N GLY A 433 15.23 -17.61 -47.38
CA GLY A 433 16.52 -17.75 -46.67
C GLY A 433 16.50 -18.96 -45.74
N SER A 434 17.54 -19.14 -44.93
CA SER A 434 17.68 -20.30 -44.06
C SER A 434 16.73 -20.20 -42.84
N PRO A 435 15.83 -21.20 -42.62
CA PRO A 435 14.99 -21.25 -41.44
C PRO A 435 15.76 -21.28 -40.11
N LEU A 436 17.02 -21.73 -40.13
CA LEU A 436 17.91 -21.77 -38.97
C LEU A 436 18.15 -20.34 -38.42
N LEU A 437 18.13 -19.33 -39.29
CA LEU A 437 18.26 -17.93 -38.87
C LEU A 437 17.10 -17.47 -38.01
N LEU A 438 15.86 -17.96 -38.27
CA LEU A 438 14.72 -17.66 -37.41
C LEU A 438 14.84 -18.35 -36.04
N VAL A 439 15.36 -19.55 -35.99
CA VAL A 439 15.66 -20.24 -34.72
C VAL A 439 16.73 -19.51 -33.93
N LYS A 440 17.81 -19.05 -34.61
CA LYS A 440 18.85 -18.23 -33.95
C LYS A 440 18.29 -16.89 -33.47
N PHE A 441 17.45 -16.24 -34.28
CA PHE A 441 16.72 -15.04 -33.87
C PHE A 441 15.93 -15.29 -32.59
N GLY A 442 15.10 -16.36 -32.54
CA GLY A 442 14.31 -16.70 -31.36
C GLY A 442 15.11 -16.97 -30.09
N LYS A 443 16.37 -17.42 -30.20
CA LYS A 443 17.28 -17.58 -29.05
C LYS A 443 17.72 -16.26 -28.45
N CYS A 444 17.82 -15.21 -29.28
CA CYS A 444 18.19 -13.87 -28.81
C CYS A 444 17.08 -13.20 -28.02
N PHE A 445 15.84 -13.74 -28.05
CA PHE A 445 14.66 -13.20 -27.39
C PHE A 445 13.96 -14.30 -26.59
N PRO A 446 14.57 -14.77 -25.48
CA PRO A 446 13.92 -15.75 -24.63
C PRO A 446 12.64 -15.15 -24.08
N SER A 447 11.51 -15.69 -24.52
CA SER A 447 10.19 -15.20 -24.13
C SER A 447 9.63 -15.99 -22.96
N ALA A 448 8.78 -15.33 -22.21
CA ALA A 448 8.16 -15.76 -20.99
C ALA A 448 7.17 -16.93 -21.09
N GLY A 449 6.86 -17.44 -22.25
CA GLY A 449 5.92 -18.56 -22.38
C GLY A 449 6.50 -19.87 -21.84
N VAL A 450 6.60 -20.04 -20.56
CA VAL A 450 6.82 -21.34 -19.94
C VAL A 450 5.47 -22.06 -19.95
N LYS A 451 5.17 -22.83 -21.00
CA LYS A 451 4.27 -23.97 -20.82
C LYS A 451 4.97 -24.87 -19.82
N HIS A 452 4.53 -24.86 -18.59
CA HIS A 452 4.94 -25.84 -17.60
C HIS A 452 4.49 -27.21 -18.12
N GLY A 453 5.39 -27.90 -18.84
CA GLY A 453 5.25 -29.29 -19.15
C GLY A 453 5.03 -30.04 -17.84
N LYS A 454 4.23 -31.10 -17.90
CA LYS A 454 3.93 -32.04 -16.82
C LYS A 454 5.12 -32.09 -15.85
N ALA A 455 4.85 -31.80 -14.59
CA ALA A 455 5.82 -31.90 -13.51
C ALA A 455 6.54 -33.24 -13.66
N SER A 456 7.81 -33.24 -13.98
CA SER A 456 8.63 -34.43 -13.87
C SER A 456 8.65 -34.72 -12.37
N GLN A 457 7.99 -35.79 -11.97
CA GLN A 457 8.19 -36.43 -10.68
C GLN A 457 9.68 -36.76 -10.56
N ARG A 458 10.46 -35.80 -10.08
CA ARG A 458 11.74 -36.12 -9.48
C ARG A 458 11.38 -36.73 -8.14
N ARG A 459 11.70 -38.03 -8.02
CA ARG A 459 11.71 -38.78 -6.76
C ARG A 459 12.28 -37.87 -5.66
N GLU A 460 11.44 -37.61 -4.65
CA GLU A 460 11.88 -37.16 -3.35
C GLU A 460 12.86 -38.21 -2.85
N THR A 461 14.14 -37.87 -2.83
CA THR A 461 15.10 -38.52 -1.96
C THR A 461 14.69 -38.11 -0.54
N THR A 462 14.20 -39.09 0.19
CA THR A 462 14.00 -39.09 1.62
C THR A 462 15.23 -38.45 2.29
N LEU A 463 15.12 -37.19 2.67
CA LEU A 463 15.98 -36.59 3.67
C LEU A 463 15.26 -36.78 5.02
N SER A 464 15.98 -37.45 5.89
CA SER A 464 15.64 -37.83 7.23
C SER A 464 14.93 -36.74 8.02
N GLU A 465 13.96 -37.22 8.80
CA GLU A 465 13.37 -36.54 9.95
C GLU A 465 14.41 -35.76 10.75
N SER A 466 14.37 -34.44 10.69
CA SER A 466 14.63 -33.52 11.79
C SER A 466 14.71 -32.09 11.29
N ARG A 467 13.56 -31.45 11.14
CA ARG A 467 13.35 -30.01 11.40
C ARG A 467 11.85 -29.76 11.32
N ARG A 468 11.20 -29.88 12.48
CA ARG A 468 9.91 -29.25 12.71
C ARG A 468 10.07 -27.76 12.42
N PRO A 469 9.07 -27.10 11.81
CA PRO A 469 9.13 -25.65 11.67
C PRO A 469 9.31 -25.06 13.06
N VAL A 470 10.36 -24.29 13.21
CA VAL A 470 10.58 -23.48 14.41
C VAL A 470 9.50 -22.39 14.37
N PHE A 471 8.42 -22.64 15.06
CA PHE A 471 7.53 -21.55 15.45
C PHE A 471 8.38 -20.62 16.32
N PHE A 472 8.53 -19.38 15.88
CA PHE A 472 9.14 -18.35 16.68
C PHE A 472 8.38 -18.27 18.00
N ARG A 473 9.01 -18.76 19.08
CA ARG A 473 8.65 -18.35 20.41
C ARG A 473 8.98 -16.87 20.50
N ASN A 474 7.99 -16.04 20.47
CA ASN A 474 8.08 -14.66 20.90
C ASN A 474 8.24 -14.66 22.43
N ASP A 475 9.48 -14.71 22.90
CA ASP A 475 9.80 -14.20 24.21
C ASP A 475 9.93 -12.66 24.07
N ALA A 476 9.01 -11.97 24.72
CA ALA A 476 9.03 -10.57 25.08
C ALA A 476 9.21 -9.54 23.94
N VAL A 477 8.15 -9.27 23.17
CA VAL A 477 7.77 -7.91 22.81
C VAL A 477 6.25 -7.80 22.95
N SER A 478 5.78 -7.36 24.10
CA SER A 478 4.46 -6.78 24.27
C SER A 478 4.42 -5.42 23.60
N GLY A 479 4.29 -5.41 22.29
CA GLY A 479 4.23 -4.20 21.46
C GLY A 479 3.32 -4.47 20.29
N ARG A 480 2.04 -4.14 20.46
CA ARG A 480 1.03 -3.83 19.45
C ARG A 480 1.30 -4.42 18.06
N ILE A 481 0.66 -5.53 17.73
CA ILE A 481 0.21 -5.77 16.37
C ILE A 481 -1.01 -4.83 16.16
N SER A 482 -0.77 -3.57 15.95
CA SER A 482 -1.67 -2.73 15.20
C SER A 482 -1.48 -3.14 13.73
N SER A 483 -2.13 -4.23 13.34
CA SER A 483 -2.31 -4.54 11.94
C SER A 483 -3.19 -3.42 11.38
N ILE A 484 -2.58 -2.42 10.79
CA ILE A 484 -3.27 -1.39 10.00
C ILE A 484 -3.71 -2.11 8.72
N LEU A 485 -4.82 -2.85 8.81
CA LEU A 485 -5.51 -3.33 7.62
C LEU A 485 -5.87 -2.12 6.76
N PRO A 486 -5.70 -2.17 5.44
CA PRO A 486 -5.98 -1.04 4.58
C PRO A 486 -7.44 -0.63 4.75
N ARG A 487 -7.66 0.63 5.12
CA ARG A 487 -9.00 1.19 5.31
C ARG A 487 -9.67 1.37 3.96
N TRP A 488 -10.88 0.87 3.86
CA TRP A 488 -11.73 1.02 2.70
C TRP A 488 -12.84 2.04 2.98
N ASN A 489 -13.12 2.90 2.02
CA ASN A 489 -14.23 3.85 2.06
C ASN A 489 -15.08 3.65 0.80
N GLY A 490 -16.33 3.30 0.98
CA GLY A 490 -17.22 3.04 -0.14
C GLY A 490 -18.64 2.78 0.31
N THR A 491 -19.39 2.09 -0.53
CA THR A 491 -20.82 1.84 -0.33
C THR A 491 -21.11 0.36 -0.49
N LEU A 492 -21.81 -0.22 0.47
CA LEU A 492 -22.34 -1.58 0.41
C LEU A 492 -23.89 -1.54 0.34
N MET A 493 -24.48 -2.57 -0.21
CA MET A 493 -25.93 -2.73 -0.37
C MET A 493 -26.48 -3.67 0.70
N VAL A 494 -27.61 -3.28 1.31
CA VAL A 494 -28.36 -4.11 2.26
C VAL A 494 -29.10 -5.21 1.47
N THR A 495 -28.78 -6.46 1.73
CA THR A 495 -29.44 -7.63 1.08
C THR A 495 -30.42 -8.34 1.99
N GLU A 496 -30.25 -8.22 3.30
CA GLU A 496 -31.11 -8.88 4.26
C GLU A 496 -31.18 -8.07 5.56
N ILE A 497 -32.33 -8.10 6.21
CA ILE A 497 -32.54 -7.52 7.53
C ILE A 497 -33.20 -8.59 8.40
N VAL A 498 -32.48 -9.05 9.42
CA VAL A 498 -32.96 -10.09 10.36
C VAL A 498 -33.38 -9.44 11.67
N GLN A 499 -34.57 -9.76 12.17
CA GLN A 499 -35.00 -9.34 13.51
C GLN A 499 -34.45 -10.34 14.53
N GLU A 500 -33.44 -9.96 15.28
CA GLU A 500 -32.82 -10.83 16.31
C GLU A 500 -33.62 -10.85 17.60
N THR A 501 -34.02 -9.67 18.05
CA THR A 501 -34.89 -9.45 19.23
C THR A 501 -35.83 -8.28 18.97
N PRO A 502 -36.85 -8.00 19.80
CA PRO A 502 -37.72 -6.86 19.56
C PRO A 502 -37.00 -5.52 19.33
N LEU A 503 -35.79 -5.35 19.87
CA LEU A 503 -35.04 -4.11 19.81
C LEU A 503 -33.74 -4.22 18.96
N VAL A 504 -33.40 -5.40 18.40
CA VAL A 504 -32.15 -5.59 17.67
C VAL A 504 -32.42 -6.14 16.27
N LYS A 505 -31.86 -5.46 15.26
CA LYS A 505 -31.84 -5.92 13.87
C LYS A 505 -30.41 -6.16 13.39
N THR A 506 -30.20 -7.23 12.66
CA THR A 506 -28.98 -7.51 11.92
C THR A 506 -29.17 -7.11 10.45
N PHE A 507 -28.26 -6.29 9.93
CA PHE A 507 -28.21 -5.85 8.53
C PHE A 507 -27.07 -6.58 7.84
N ARG A 508 -27.38 -7.33 6.79
CA ARG A 508 -26.40 -7.98 5.92
C ARG A 508 -26.08 -7.09 4.74
N LEU A 509 -24.78 -6.80 4.58
CA LEU A 509 -24.28 -5.87 3.58
C LEU A 509 -23.36 -6.60 2.61
N VAL A 510 -23.57 -6.39 1.31
CA VAL A 510 -22.76 -7.00 0.23
C VAL A 510 -22.18 -5.93 -0.68
N ASN A 511 -21.15 -6.31 -1.43
CA ASN A 511 -20.63 -5.48 -2.51
C ASN A 511 -21.70 -5.41 -3.64
N PRO A 512 -22.14 -4.19 -4.06
CA PRO A 512 -23.15 -4.04 -5.12
C PRO A 512 -22.79 -4.69 -6.46
N SER A 513 -21.50 -4.92 -6.72
CA SER A 513 -21.02 -5.61 -7.93
C SER A 513 -21.16 -7.13 -7.89
N GLY A 514 -21.59 -7.72 -6.74
CA GLY A 514 -21.60 -9.16 -6.51
C GLY A 514 -20.22 -9.76 -6.21
N ALA A 515 -19.16 -8.95 -6.18
CA ALA A 515 -17.83 -9.37 -5.77
C ALA A 515 -17.74 -9.51 -4.24
N ALA A 516 -16.65 -10.08 -3.75
CA ALA A 516 -16.34 -10.12 -2.32
C ALA A 516 -16.38 -8.72 -1.69
N VAL A 517 -16.58 -8.66 -0.38
CA VAL A 517 -16.47 -7.43 0.41
C VAL A 517 -15.09 -6.82 0.17
N PRO A 518 -14.99 -5.52 -0.14
CA PRO A 518 -13.77 -4.90 -0.67
C PRO A 518 -12.74 -4.51 0.40
N PHE A 519 -12.79 -5.13 1.56
CA PHE A 519 -11.82 -4.97 2.64
C PHE A 519 -11.72 -6.24 3.49
N GLU A 520 -10.57 -6.46 4.09
CA GLU A 520 -10.35 -7.49 5.09
C GLU A 520 -10.50 -6.89 6.49
N TYR A 521 -10.90 -7.70 7.45
CA TYR A 521 -11.00 -7.29 8.86
C TYR A 521 -10.66 -8.46 9.79
N LEU A 522 -10.34 -8.14 11.04
CA LEU A 522 -10.13 -9.12 12.10
C LEU A 522 -11.41 -9.29 12.93
N PRO A 523 -11.65 -10.49 13.50
CA PRO A 523 -12.85 -10.73 14.30
C PRO A 523 -12.88 -9.80 15.51
N GLY A 524 -13.99 -9.10 15.72
CA GLY A 524 -14.17 -8.09 16.76
C GLY A 524 -14.00 -6.65 16.29
N GLN A 525 -13.48 -6.39 15.09
CA GLN A 525 -13.37 -5.03 14.52
C GLN A 525 -14.74 -4.44 14.15
N TYR A 526 -14.78 -3.12 13.97
CA TYR A 526 -15.98 -2.36 13.63
C TYR A 526 -15.83 -1.56 12.34
N LEU A 527 -16.94 -1.11 11.81
CA LEU A 527 -17.05 -0.14 10.71
C LEU A 527 -17.72 1.15 11.18
N THR A 528 -17.54 2.24 10.45
CA THR A 528 -18.20 3.50 10.68
C THR A 528 -19.13 3.84 9.52
N LEU A 529 -20.45 3.87 9.77
CA LEU A 529 -21.46 4.33 8.82
C LEU A 529 -21.42 5.85 8.72
N ALA A 530 -21.53 6.38 7.50
CA ALA A 530 -21.69 7.79 7.21
C ALA A 530 -23.08 8.04 6.58
N LEU A 531 -24.01 8.62 7.33
CA LEU A 531 -25.39 8.82 6.94
C LEU A 531 -25.76 10.29 6.87
N THR A 532 -26.70 10.63 5.99
CA THR A 532 -27.35 11.95 5.96
C THR A 532 -28.82 11.76 6.39
N ILE A 533 -29.16 12.28 7.57
CA ILE A 533 -30.51 12.18 8.14
C ILE A 533 -31.10 13.58 8.22
N GLY A 534 -32.07 13.88 7.36
CA GLY A 534 -32.49 15.24 7.11
C GLY A 534 -31.35 16.11 6.58
N ALA A 535 -31.11 17.26 7.23
CA ALA A 535 -29.99 18.14 6.87
C ALA A 535 -28.64 17.80 7.61
N LYS A 536 -28.64 16.80 8.48
CA LYS A 536 -27.47 16.47 9.31
C LYS A 536 -26.68 15.32 8.74
N ARG A 537 -25.37 15.50 8.59
CA ARG A 537 -24.41 14.40 8.35
C ARG A 537 -24.00 13.82 9.70
N VAL A 538 -24.14 12.52 9.86
CA VAL A 538 -23.83 11.80 11.10
C VAL A 538 -23.00 10.56 10.80
N LYS A 539 -22.06 10.26 11.68
CA LYS A 539 -21.26 9.03 11.63
C LYS A 539 -21.53 8.21 12.88
N ARG A 540 -21.62 6.88 12.74
CA ARG A 540 -21.74 5.95 13.88
C ARG A 540 -21.00 4.66 13.57
N SER A 541 -20.33 4.15 14.60
CA SER A 541 -19.56 2.90 14.51
C SER A 541 -20.41 1.73 14.95
N TYR A 542 -20.29 0.62 14.23
CA TYR A 542 -20.95 -0.65 14.52
C TYR A 542 -19.96 -1.79 14.33
N THR A 543 -19.90 -2.71 15.29
CA THR A 543 -19.07 -3.91 15.16
C THR A 543 -19.49 -4.73 13.95
N ILE A 544 -18.52 -5.26 13.23
CA ILE A 544 -18.75 -6.25 12.18
C ILE A 544 -18.97 -7.59 12.88
N SER A 545 -20.24 -7.98 12.99
CA SER A 545 -20.64 -9.20 13.73
C SER A 545 -20.45 -10.48 12.92
N SER A 546 -20.28 -10.38 11.58
CA SER A 546 -19.92 -11.51 10.73
C SER A 546 -18.50 -12.02 11.01
N THR A 547 -18.21 -13.20 10.49
CA THR A 547 -16.86 -13.79 10.52
C THR A 547 -16.01 -13.27 9.37
N PRO A 548 -14.73 -12.90 9.57
CA PRO A 548 -13.85 -12.52 8.48
C PRO A 548 -13.42 -13.68 7.57
N SER A 549 -13.69 -14.93 7.96
CA SER A 549 -13.44 -16.11 7.12
C SER A 549 -14.34 -16.18 5.88
N ARG A 550 -15.48 -15.47 5.90
CA ARG A 550 -16.42 -15.35 4.78
C ARG A 550 -16.36 -13.95 4.20
N THR A 551 -16.14 -13.88 2.90
CA THR A 551 -15.91 -12.61 2.20
C THR A 551 -17.07 -12.17 1.33
N ASP A 552 -18.16 -12.92 1.28
CA ASP A 552 -19.36 -12.64 0.49
C ASP A 552 -20.20 -11.49 1.05
N CYS A 553 -20.23 -11.35 2.37
CA CYS A 553 -20.98 -10.29 3.05
C CYS A 553 -20.34 -9.89 4.38
N ILE A 554 -20.79 -8.76 4.91
CA ILE A 554 -20.59 -8.40 6.32
C ILE A 554 -21.94 -8.18 7.01
N GLU A 555 -21.96 -8.32 8.33
CA GLU A 555 -23.14 -8.09 9.14
C GLU A 555 -22.86 -7.07 10.23
N ILE A 556 -23.83 -6.19 10.49
CA ILE A 556 -23.86 -5.32 11.65
C ILE A 556 -25.18 -5.52 12.39
N SER A 557 -25.12 -5.64 13.72
CA SER A 557 -26.32 -5.77 14.53
C SER A 557 -26.52 -4.54 15.38
N VAL A 558 -27.67 -3.91 15.18
CA VAL A 558 -27.99 -2.59 15.68
C VAL A 558 -29.15 -2.67 16.65
N LYS A 559 -28.93 -2.19 17.88
CA LYS A 559 -30.00 -2.02 18.85
C LYS A 559 -30.69 -0.68 18.65
N ARG A 560 -32.02 -0.68 18.62
CA ARG A 560 -32.87 0.53 18.53
C ARG A 560 -32.86 1.26 19.87
N GLU A 561 -32.13 2.36 19.95
CA GLU A 561 -32.08 3.19 21.14
C GLU A 561 -33.23 4.24 21.12
N GLU A 562 -33.90 4.50 22.28
CA GLU A 562 -35.05 5.39 22.37
C GLU A 562 -34.80 6.82 21.87
N ARG A 563 -33.57 7.32 22.01
CA ARG A 563 -33.14 8.64 21.57
C ARG A 563 -32.04 8.61 20.49
N GLY A 564 -31.79 7.44 19.91
CA GLY A 564 -30.70 7.23 18.97
C GLY A 564 -31.10 7.62 17.55
N LEU A 565 -30.67 8.77 17.06
CA LEU A 565 -30.96 9.24 15.70
C LEU A 565 -30.62 8.24 14.60
N VAL A 566 -29.41 7.64 14.65
CA VAL A 566 -28.96 6.70 13.63
C VAL A 566 -29.62 5.33 13.82
N SER A 567 -29.68 4.79 15.05
CA SER A 567 -30.28 3.48 15.28
C SER A 567 -31.78 3.45 14.92
N GLN A 568 -32.53 4.53 15.21
CA GLN A 568 -33.92 4.65 14.75
C GLN A 568 -34.01 4.74 13.23
N HIS A 569 -33.15 5.53 12.58
CA HIS A 569 -33.12 5.62 11.12
C HIS A 569 -32.84 4.25 10.46
N LEU A 570 -31.86 3.50 10.97
CA LEU A 570 -31.57 2.15 10.48
C LEU A 570 -32.77 1.21 10.66
N HIS A 571 -33.42 1.23 11.82
CA HIS A 571 -34.59 0.37 12.10
C HIS A 571 -35.83 0.72 11.31
N ASP A 572 -36.09 2.02 11.12
CA ASP A 572 -37.41 2.51 10.67
C ASP A 572 -37.40 2.92 9.18
N ARG A 573 -36.23 3.19 8.59
CA ARG A 573 -36.14 3.75 7.24
C ARG A 573 -35.33 2.88 6.26
N VAL A 574 -34.29 2.23 6.74
CA VAL A 574 -33.42 1.40 5.87
C VAL A 574 -34.12 0.11 5.51
N LYS A 575 -34.07 -0.26 4.22
CA LYS A 575 -34.72 -1.43 3.62
C LYS A 575 -33.72 -2.26 2.83
N VAL A 576 -34.09 -3.48 2.52
CA VAL A 576 -33.35 -4.32 1.55
C VAL A 576 -33.31 -3.60 0.20
N GLY A 577 -32.11 -3.55 -0.39
CA GLY A 577 -31.81 -2.80 -1.60
C GLY A 577 -31.22 -1.41 -1.35
N ASP A 578 -31.23 -0.89 -0.13
CA ASP A 578 -30.62 0.39 0.18
C ASP A 578 -29.09 0.32 0.23
N TYR A 579 -28.45 1.45 -0.01
CA TYR A 579 -27.01 1.60 -0.04
C TYR A 579 -26.51 2.36 1.18
N LEU A 580 -25.57 1.76 1.92
CA LEU A 580 -24.96 2.37 3.10
C LEU A 580 -23.52 2.74 2.82
N LYS A 581 -23.18 4.03 2.97
CA LYS A 581 -21.80 4.50 2.88
C LYS A 581 -21.09 4.25 4.19
N LEU A 582 -19.89 3.64 4.11
CA LEU A 582 -19.12 3.26 5.29
C LEU A 582 -17.62 3.29 5.09
N ASN A 583 -16.90 3.37 6.20
CA ASN A 583 -15.47 3.17 6.30
C ASN A 583 -15.21 1.94 7.16
N ALA A 584 -14.27 1.08 6.76
CA ALA A 584 -13.90 -0.13 7.48
C ALA A 584 -12.47 -0.57 7.12
N PRO A 585 -11.79 -1.43 7.92
CA PRO A 585 -12.12 -1.76 9.30
C PRO A 585 -11.47 -0.81 10.30
N PHE A 586 -11.93 -0.85 11.56
CA PHE A 586 -11.35 -0.13 12.69
C PHE A 586 -11.41 -1.01 13.96
N GLY A 587 -10.63 -0.63 14.97
CA GLY A 587 -10.65 -1.25 16.30
C GLY A 587 -9.55 -2.28 16.53
N ASN A 588 -9.16 -2.41 17.80
CA ASN A 588 -8.09 -3.32 18.26
C ASN A 588 -8.63 -4.39 19.23
N PHE A 589 -9.94 -4.46 19.41
CA PHE A 589 -10.59 -5.45 20.27
C PHE A 589 -10.78 -6.76 19.50
N THR A 590 -9.68 -7.45 19.24
CA THR A 590 -9.63 -8.61 18.36
C THR A 590 -9.05 -9.83 19.07
N PHE A 591 -9.47 -11.02 18.62
CA PHE A 591 -8.86 -12.29 18.99
C PHE A 591 -8.92 -13.27 17.83
N THR A 592 -7.74 -13.72 17.39
CA THR A 592 -7.58 -14.57 16.19
C THR A 592 -7.25 -16.04 16.55
N GLY A 593 -7.08 -16.34 17.83
CA GLY A 593 -6.63 -17.64 18.30
C GLY A 593 -5.11 -17.82 18.32
N GLN A 594 -4.35 -16.83 17.88
CA GLN A 594 -2.88 -16.84 17.91
C GLN A 594 -2.33 -16.24 19.20
N GLU A 595 -3.13 -15.42 19.88
CA GLU A 595 -2.72 -14.61 21.03
C GLU A 595 -2.67 -15.41 22.34
N ASP A 596 -3.48 -16.46 22.46
CA ASP A 596 -3.54 -17.35 23.63
C ASP A 596 -4.16 -18.70 23.23
N SER A 597 -4.02 -19.72 24.05
CA SER A 597 -4.63 -21.06 23.88
C SER A 597 -6.08 -21.16 24.38
N SER A 598 -6.59 -20.10 25.02
CA SER A 598 -7.96 -20.02 25.52
C SER A 598 -8.45 -18.57 25.59
N VAL A 599 -9.75 -18.36 25.37
CA VAL A 599 -10.37 -17.05 25.46
C VAL A 599 -11.67 -17.10 26.27
N VAL A 600 -11.87 -16.08 27.09
CA VAL A 600 -13.11 -15.83 27.84
C VAL A 600 -13.76 -14.56 27.29
N LEU A 601 -14.93 -14.69 26.73
CA LEU A 601 -15.72 -13.63 26.12
C LEU A 601 -16.91 -13.33 27.02
N ILE A 602 -16.98 -12.13 27.60
CA ILE A 602 -18.05 -11.74 28.53
C ILE A 602 -18.83 -10.58 27.96
N SER A 603 -20.13 -10.76 27.76
CA SER A 603 -20.96 -9.79 27.06
C SER A 603 -22.27 -9.46 27.74
N GLY A 604 -22.81 -8.27 27.44
CA GLY A 604 -24.17 -7.85 27.81
C GLY A 604 -24.87 -7.09 26.70
N GLY A 605 -26.09 -7.48 26.34
CA GLY A 605 -26.84 -6.86 25.25
C GLY A 605 -26.10 -6.90 23.93
N VAL A 606 -26.03 -5.75 23.20
CA VAL A 606 -25.31 -5.67 21.91
C VAL A 606 -23.78 -5.79 22.02
N GLY A 607 -23.23 -5.80 23.25
CA GLY A 607 -21.81 -6.14 23.45
C GLY A 607 -21.44 -7.56 23.02
N ILE A 608 -22.42 -8.38 22.67
CA ILE A 608 -22.20 -9.70 22.05
C ILE A 608 -21.64 -9.60 20.62
N THR A 609 -21.79 -8.46 19.92
CA THR A 609 -21.41 -8.35 18.51
C THR A 609 -19.93 -8.58 18.22
N PRO A 610 -18.94 -8.08 18.98
CA PRO A 610 -17.56 -8.48 18.81
C PRO A 610 -17.32 -9.92 19.23
N MET A 611 -18.03 -10.42 20.24
CA MET A 611 -17.87 -11.80 20.73
C MET A 611 -18.34 -12.83 19.71
N ILE A 612 -19.51 -12.60 19.07
CA ILE A 612 -20.00 -13.53 18.05
C ILE A 612 -19.11 -13.54 16.81
N SER A 613 -18.52 -12.41 16.43
CA SER A 613 -17.55 -12.33 15.33
C SER A 613 -16.33 -13.21 15.63
N VAL A 614 -15.79 -13.15 16.86
CA VAL A 614 -14.70 -14.00 17.34
C VAL A 614 -15.12 -15.46 17.37
N VAL A 615 -16.28 -15.79 17.96
CA VAL A 615 -16.76 -17.18 18.04
C VAL A 615 -16.96 -17.79 16.66
N ARG A 616 -17.65 -17.09 15.75
CA ARG A 616 -17.85 -17.52 14.36
C ARG A 616 -16.52 -17.81 13.67
N TYR A 617 -15.56 -16.90 13.83
CA TYR A 617 -14.24 -17.04 13.22
C TYR A 617 -13.48 -18.25 13.76
N LEU A 618 -13.41 -18.41 15.08
CA LEU A 618 -12.70 -19.52 15.71
C LEU A 618 -13.33 -20.88 15.37
N CYS A 619 -14.67 -20.93 15.25
CA CYS A 619 -15.38 -22.12 14.79
C CYS A 619 -15.10 -22.41 13.31
N ASP A 620 -15.11 -21.40 12.44
CA ASP A 620 -14.87 -21.56 11.00
C ASP A 620 -13.44 -22.02 10.67
N ILE A 621 -12.44 -21.64 11.50
CA ILE A 621 -11.04 -22.10 11.34
C ILE A 621 -10.73 -23.38 12.12
N GLU A 622 -11.74 -24.02 12.73
CA GLU A 622 -11.59 -25.21 13.55
C GLU A 622 -10.53 -25.06 14.67
N TRP A 623 -10.54 -23.89 15.33
CA TRP A 623 -9.55 -23.60 16.38
C TRP A 623 -9.68 -24.54 17.57
N ASN A 624 -8.57 -25.15 17.99
CA ASN A 624 -8.55 -26.18 19.04
C ASN A 624 -8.49 -25.64 20.47
N GLY A 625 -8.38 -24.32 20.68
CA GLY A 625 -8.34 -23.72 22.02
C GLY A 625 -9.72 -23.65 22.67
N GLU A 626 -9.75 -23.41 24.00
CA GLU A 626 -11.00 -23.34 24.75
C GLU A 626 -11.68 -21.97 24.60
N ILE A 627 -12.96 -21.97 24.28
CA ILE A 627 -13.78 -20.75 24.12
C ILE A 627 -14.87 -20.75 25.20
N TYR A 628 -14.83 -19.79 26.11
CA TYR A 628 -15.87 -19.56 27.11
C TYR A 628 -16.63 -18.27 26.73
N LEU A 629 -17.93 -18.37 26.47
CA LEU A 629 -18.80 -17.23 26.22
C LEU A 629 -19.80 -17.07 27.35
N LEU A 630 -19.70 -16.00 28.12
CA LEU A 630 -20.60 -15.64 29.21
C LEU A 630 -21.49 -14.48 28.79
N ILE A 631 -22.80 -14.65 28.82
CA ILE A 631 -23.77 -13.66 28.36
C ILE A 631 -24.68 -13.23 29.50
N GLY A 632 -24.70 -11.93 29.79
CA GLY A 632 -25.69 -11.33 30.71
C GLY A 632 -26.86 -10.74 29.93
N SER A 633 -28.10 -11.12 30.27
CA SER A 633 -29.34 -10.57 29.70
C SER A 633 -30.33 -10.24 30.79
N LYS A 634 -31.29 -9.36 30.50
CA LYS A 634 -32.40 -9.10 31.41
C LYS A 634 -33.48 -10.18 31.26
N LYS A 635 -33.87 -10.47 30.01
CA LYS A 635 -34.93 -11.44 29.68
C LYS A 635 -34.45 -12.43 28.63
N PRO A 636 -35.02 -13.63 28.59
CA PRO A 636 -34.73 -14.62 27.55
C PRO A 636 -35.01 -14.14 26.13
N SER A 637 -36.08 -13.33 25.94
CA SER A 637 -36.45 -12.72 24.65
C SER A 637 -35.49 -11.64 24.16
N GLU A 638 -34.59 -11.17 25.01
CA GLU A 638 -33.55 -10.19 24.66
C GLU A 638 -32.22 -10.87 24.27
N LEU A 639 -32.14 -12.20 24.26
CA LEU A 639 -30.94 -12.93 23.87
C LEU A 639 -30.72 -12.87 22.36
N ILE A 640 -29.66 -12.16 21.97
CA ILE A 640 -29.26 -12.00 20.57
C ILE A 640 -28.53 -13.26 20.12
N TYR A 641 -28.78 -13.74 18.89
CA TYR A 641 -28.19 -14.95 18.28
C TYR A 641 -28.45 -16.26 19.03
N ARG A 642 -29.49 -16.35 19.88
CA ARG A 642 -29.72 -17.54 20.73
C ARG A 642 -29.68 -18.85 19.95
N ALA A 643 -30.50 -19.00 18.91
CA ALA A 643 -30.56 -20.23 18.12
C ALA A 643 -29.23 -20.56 17.40
N GLU A 644 -28.47 -19.54 17.04
CA GLU A 644 -27.15 -19.72 16.43
C GLU A 644 -26.12 -20.20 17.45
N LEU A 645 -26.10 -19.60 18.64
CA LEU A 645 -25.18 -20.01 19.71
C LEU A 645 -25.44 -21.46 20.16
N GLU A 646 -26.69 -21.88 20.22
CA GLU A 646 -27.06 -23.29 20.52
C GLU A 646 -26.51 -24.21 19.42
N ARG A 647 -26.61 -23.86 18.15
CA ARG A 647 -26.06 -24.64 17.03
C ARG A 647 -24.51 -24.66 17.03
N LEU A 648 -23.87 -23.51 17.27
CA LEU A 648 -22.41 -23.41 17.30
C LEU A 648 -21.83 -24.24 18.45
N GLN A 649 -22.44 -24.19 19.65
CA GLN A 649 -22.02 -24.98 20.77
C GLN A 649 -22.20 -26.49 20.54
N ALA A 650 -23.30 -26.90 19.90
CA ALA A 650 -23.52 -28.29 19.55
C ALA A 650 -22.52 -28.84 18.53
N ALA A 651 -22.06 -27.98 17.61
CA ALA A 651 -21.09 -28.34 16.58
C ALA A 651 -19.62 -28.27 17.03
N ASN A 652 -19.31 -27.50 18.08
CA ASN A 652 -17.94 -27.21 18.52
C ASN A 652 -17.77 -27.55 20.01
N PRO A 653 -17.23 -28.73 20.37
CA PRO A 653 -17.09 -29.20 21.77
C PRO A 653 -16.21 -28.29 22.65
N ASN A 654 -15.32 -27.49 22.05
CA ASN A 654 -14.46 -26.54 22.74
C ASN A 654 -15.14 -25.20 23.03
N LEU A 655 -16.34 -24.94 22.49
CA LEU A 655 -17.16 -23.75 22.78
C LEU A 655 -18.12 -24.04 23.94
N ARG A 656 -18.05 -23.26 25.00
CA ARG A 656 -18.93 -23.33 26.19
C ARG A 656 -19.68 -22.00 26.36
N VAL A 657 -20.98 -22.01 26.15
CA VAL A 657 -21.86 -20.84 26.26
C VAL A 657 -22.63 -20.93 27.60
N HIS A 658 -22.48 -19.90 28.42
CA HIS A 658 -23.18 -19.79 29.72
C HIS A 658 -23.94 -18.47 29.79
N ILE A 659 -25.23 -18.56 30.06
CA ILE A 659 -26.16 -17.43 30.02
C ILE A 659 -26.72 -17.14 31.40
N ALA A 660 -26.61 -15.90 31.84
CA ALA A 660 -27.19 -15.39 33.08
C ALA A 660 -28.34 -14.42 32.76
N VAL A 661 -29.57 -14.77 33.19
CA VAL A 661 -30.77 -13.94 32.98
C VAL A 661 -31.23 -13.37 34.32
N SER A 662 -31.28 -12.02 34.41
CA SER A 662 -31.52 -11.35 35.68
C SER A 662 -33.00 -11.16 36.04
N ALA A 663 -33.94 -11.21 35.09
CA ALA A 663 -35.38 -11.02 35.29
C ALA A 663 -36.20 -11.90 34.32
N PRO A 664 -36.23 -13.22 34.52
CA PRO A 664 -36.96 -14.16 33.64
C PRO A 664 -38.46 -14.21 33.86
N ALA A 665 -39.05 -13.35 34.68
CA ALA A 665 -40.36 -13.50 35.41
C ALA A 665 -41.53 -13.90 34.53
N ASP A 666 -41.57 -13.70 33.24
CA ASP A 666 -42.70 -13.96 32.34
C ASP A 666 -42.39 -14.95 31.22
N GLU A 667 -41.26 -15.66 31.25
CA GLU A 667 -40.81 -16.52 30.17
C GLU A 667 -40.27 -17.87 30.71
N ASN A 668 -40.52 -18.98 30.01
CA ASN A 668 -40.00 -20.29 30.36
C ASN A 668 -38.47 -20.30 30.26
N TRP A 669 -37.78 -20.05 31.37
CA TRP A 669 -36.32 -20.03 31.48
C TRP A 669 -35.83 -21.14 32.42
N ASN A 670 -35.08 -22.09 31.85
CA ASN A 670 -34.54 -23.23 32.63
C ASN A 670 -33.02 -23.07 32.92
N GLY A 671 -32.40 -21.93 32.53
CA GLY A 671 -31.01 -21.63 32.79
C GLY A 671 -30.75 -20.88 34.09
N PHE A 672 -29.52 -20.36 34.25
CA PHE A 672 -29.16 -19.63 35.47
C PHE A 672 -29.92 -18.31 35.58
N THR A 673 -30.55 -18.12 36.74
CA THR A 673 -31.26 -16.90 37.09
C THR A 673 -30.39 -16.02 37.98
N GLY A 674 -30.07 -14.80 37.51
CA GLY A 674 -29.22 -13.83 38.21
C GLY A 674 -28.36 -13.01 37.26
N ARG A 675 -27.49 -12.21 37.84
CA ARG A 675 -26.46 -11.47 37.08
C ARG A 675 -25.16 -12.29 37.03
N ILE A 676 -24.27 -11.97 36.11
CA ILE A 676 -22.90 -12.47 36.17
C ILE A 676 -22.27 -12.04 37.48
N SER A 677 -21.79 -13.01 38.28
CA SER A 677 -21.21 -12.82 39.62
C SER A 677 -19.86 -13.51 39.68
N PRO A 678 -19.02 -13.22 40.67
CA PRO A 678 -17.76 -13.97 40.88
C PRO A 678 -17.96 -15.47 40.99
N GLU A 679 -19.05 -15.91 41.65
CA GLU A 679 -19.43 -17.30 41.76
C GLU A 679 -19.82 -17.90 40.42
N PHE A 680 -20.64 -17.18 39.63
CA PHE A 680 -21.01 -17.61 38.28
C PHE A 680 -19.78 -17.80 37.40
N ILE A 681 -18.84 -16.84 37.42
CA ILE A 681 -17.58 -16.93 36.65
C ILE A 681 -16.76 -18.16 37.14
N ARG A 682 -16.58 -18.33 38.45
CA ARG A 682 -15.78 -19.42 39.02
C ARG A 682 -16.33 -20.79 38.65
N ASN A 683 -17.64 -20.93 38.67
CA ASN A 683 -18.32 -22.22 38.38
C ASN A 683 -18.25 -22.60 36.90
N HIS A 684 -18.13 -21.63 35.98
CA HIS A 684 -18.19 -21.86 34.54
C HIS A 684 -16.84 -21.68 33.82
N VAL A 685 -15.88 -20.97 34.42
CA VAL A 685 -14.57 -20.72 33.81
C VAL A 685 -13.45 -21.15 34.75
N PRO A 686 -12.96 -22.37 34.62
CA PRO A 686 -11.87 -22.86 35.44
C PRO A 686 -10.59 -22.05 35.14
N SER A 687 -9.79 -21.79 36.20
CA SER A 687 -8.50 -21.09 36.08
C SER A 687 -8.54 -19.78 35.28
N ILE A 688 -9.54 -18.96 35.55
CA ILE A 688 -9.75 -17.67 34.82
C ILE A 688 -8.51 -16.78 34.84
N HIS A 689 -7.70 -16.83 35.88
CA HIS A 689 -6.48 -16.06 36.09
C HIS A 689 -5.39 -16.35 35.02
N THR A 690 -5.46 -17.49 34.33
CA THR A 690 -4.49 -17.84 33.28
C THR A 690 -4.97 -17.46 31.89
N ARG A 691 -6.22 -17.04 31.74
CA ARG A 691 -6.90 -16.88 30.42
C ARG A 691 -6.93 -15.44 29.95
N ARG A 692 -7.02 -15.28 28.63
CA ARG A 692 -7.29 -13.99 27.99
C ARG A 692 -8.77 -13.67 28.06
N ILE A 693 -9.12 -12.47 28.53
CA ILE A 693 -10.50 -12.08 28.83
C ILE A 693 -10.88 -10.87 28.00
N HIS A 694 -12.00 -10.96 27.29
CA HIS A 694 -12.60 -9.88 26.53
C HIS A 694 -13.95 -9.52 27.12
N ILE A 695 -14.19 -8.24 27.43
CA ILE A 695 -15.43 -7.76 28.06
C ILE A 695 -16.03 -6.64 27.21
N CYS A 696 -17.32 -6.78 26.83
CA CYS A 696 -18.04 -5.76 26.10
C CYS A 696 -19.51 -5.72 26.51
N GLY A 697 -20.04 -4.53 26.76
CA GLY A 697 -21.44 -4.34 27.20
C GLY A 697 -21.69 -2.98 27.80
N PRO A 698 -22.78 -2.81 28.54
CA PRO A 698 -23.05 -1.56 29.27
C PRO A 698 -21.94 -1.22 30.26
N GLU A 699 -21.57 0.06 30.36
CA GLU A 699 -20.44 0.54 31.17
C GLU A 699 -20.47 0.04 32.62
N SER A 700 -21.64 0.09 33.26
CA SER A 700 -21.80 -0.42 34.64
C SER A 700 -21.55 -1.93 34.77
N MET A 701 -21.89 -2.72 33.72
CA MET A 701 -21.60 -4.15 33.70
C MET A 701 -20.11 -4.37 33.47
N MET A 702 -19.50 -3.67 32.55
CA MET A 702 -18.07 -3.84 32.24
C MET A 702 -17.21 -3.53 33.45
N SER A 703 -17.43 -2.41 34.13
CA SER A 703 -16.70 -2.04 35.35
C SER A 703 -16.87 -3.06 36.47
N ALA A 704 -18.11 -3.58 36.66
CA ALA A 704 -18.35 -4.61 37.65
C ALA A 704 -17.65 -5.95 37.32
N VAL A 705 -17.74 -6.41 36.06
CA VAL A 705 -17.11 -7.66 35.61
C VAL A 705 -15.59 -7.55 35.66
N GLU A 706 -15.02 -6.41 35.26
CA GLU A 706 -13.59 -6.14 35.34
C GLU A 706 -13.08 -6.28 36.80
N ALA A 707 -13.78 -5.66 37.75
CA ALA A 707 -13.43 -5.78 39.17
C ALA A 707 -13.51 -7.24 39.62
N MET A 708 -14.55 -7.98 39.21
CA MET A 708 -14.73 -9.39 39.55
C MET A 708 -13.58 -10.29 39.03
N VAL A 709 -13.18 -10.12 37.77
CA VAL A 709 -12.12 -10.95 37.19
C VAL A 709 -10.76 -10.64 37.78
N LEU A 710 -10.51 -9.38 38.17
CA LEU A 710 -9.32 -8.98 38.91
C LEU A 710 -9.31 -9.61 40.33
N GLU A 711 -10.43 -9.59 41.05
CA GLU A 711 -10.57 -10.25 42.34
C GLU A 711 -10.35 -11.79 42.23
N LEU A 712 -10.71 -12.37 41.09
CA LEU A 712 -10.49 -13.79 40.78
C LEU A 712 -9.05 -14.08 40.33
N GLY A 713 -8.15 -13.08 40.38
CA GLY A 713 -6.73 -13.18 40.11
C GLY A 713 -6.31 -13.03 38.66
N ALA A 714 -7.20 -12.57 37.77
CA ALA A 714 -6.81 -12.29 36.39
C ALA A 714 -5.81 -11.14 36.31
N ALA A 715 -4.76 -11.29 35.50
CA ALA A 715 -3.78 -10.25 35.28
C ALA A 715 -4.36 -9.13 34.41
N ARG A 716 -4.08 -7.87 34.74
CA ARG A 716 -4.62 -6.67 34.06
C ARG A 716 -4.34 -6.67 32.55
N GLU A 717 -3.18 -7.08 32.15
CA GLU A 717 -2.73 -7.17 30.76
C GLU A 717 -3.48 -8.21 29.92
N LYS A 718 -4.15 -9.17 30.57
CA LYS A 718 -4.99 -10.17 29.90
C LYS A 718 -6.45 -9.73 29.74
N ILE A 719 -6.83 -8.59 30.31
CA ILE A 719 -8.21 -8.09 30.28
C ILE A 719 -8.32 -7.01 29.19
N HIS A 720 -9.19 -7.26 28.22
CA HIS A 720 -9.47 -6.37 27.08
C HIS A 720 -10.91 -5.88 27.20
N LEU A 721 -11.08 -4.55 27.11
CA LEU A 721 -12.39 -3.89 27.24
C LEU A 721 -12.74 -3.16 25.95
N GLU A 722 -14.00 -3.25 25.52
CA GLU A 722 -14.56 -2.40 24.47
C GLU A 722 -15.89 -1.82 24.92
N ALA A 723 -15.96 -0.47 24.97
CA ALA A 723 -17.19 0.24 25.32
C ALA A 723 -17.85 0.82 24.06
N PHE A 724 -19.16 0.60 23.92
CA PHE A 724 -19.95 1.32 22.93
C PHE A 724 -20.40 2.65 23.55
N GLY A 725 -19.85 3.77 23.05
CA GLY A 725 -20.26 5.09 23.50
C GLY A 725 -21.75 5.30 23.29
N THR A 726 -22.51 5.47 24.37
CA THR A 726 -23.88 5.93 24.27
C THR A 726 -23.88 7.42 23.91
N ASP A 727 -24.70 7.81 22.95
CA ASP A 727 -24.98 9.18 22.53
C ASP A 727 -25.69 9.99 23.65
N SER A 728 -25.14 10.06 24.83
CA SER A 728 -25.68 10.89 25.90
C SER A 728 -25.08 12.29 25.95
N ARG A 729 -24.52 12.77 24.81
CA ARG A 729 -24.20 14.20 24.69
C ARG A 729 -24.86 14.77 23.43
N ASN A 730 -26.14 15.11 23.58
CA ASN A 730 -26.64 16.30 22.91
C ASN A 730 -25.67 17.44 23.24
N PRO A 731 -25.38 18.39 22.31
CA PRO A 731 -24.71 19.61 22.71
C PRO A 731 -25.46 20.13 23.92
N VAL A 732 -24.82 20.13 25.05
CA VAL A 732 -25.37 20.77 26.26
C VAL A 732 -25.42 22.23 25.90
N LEU A 733 -26.58 22.68 25.47
CA LEU A 733 -26.90 24.10 25.58
C LEU A 733 -26.57 24.47 27.01
N PRO A 734 -25.75 25.49 27.26
CA PRO A 734 -25.31 25.85 28.59
C PRO A 734 -26.57 26.05 29.45
N LYS A 735 -26.72 25.25 30.49
CA LYS A 735 -27.71 25.56 31.55
C LYS A 735 -27.29 26.92 32.07
N LYS A 736 -28.08 27.93 31.81
CA LYS A 736 -27.95 29.23 32.46
C LYS A 736 -27.89 28.99 33.96
N GLY A 737 -26.71 29.20 34.57
CA GLY A 737 -26.61 29.25 36.02
C GLY A 737 -25.48 28.46 36.69
N ALA A 738 -24.41 27.99 35.99
CA ALA A 738 -23.23 27.52 36.69
C ALA A 738 -22.01 28.32 36.17
N ASP A 739 -21.28 28.86 37.11
CA ASP A 739 -19.98 29.58 36.93
C ASP A 739 -18.89 28.57 36.48
N THR A 740 -18.99 28.07 35.22
CA THR A 740 -18.01 27.16 34.67
C THR A 740 -16.88 27.98 34.02
N LYS A 741 -15.65 27.79 34.46
CA LYS A 741 -14.44 28.39 33.86
C LYS A 741 -14.46 28.09 32.34
N GLN A 742 -14.17 29.10 31.56
CA GLN A 742 -14.06 29.03 30.11
C GLN A 742 -12.62 29.15 29.69
N TYR A 743 -12.22 28.43 28.65
CA TYR A 743 -10.87 28.44 28.12
C TYR A 743 -10.87 28.61 26.61
N THR A 744 -9.85 29.26 26.08
CA THR A 744 -9.62 29.40 24.65
C THR A 744 -8.87 28.16 24.12
N VAL A 745 -9.44 27.49 23.11
CA VAL A 745 -8.78 26.42 22.37
C VAL A 745 -8.43 26.94 20.99
N SER A 746 -7.15 26.97 20.66
CA SER A 746 -6.61 27.39 19.37
C SER A 746 -5.98 26.20 18.63
N PHE A 747 -6.11 26.21 17.30
CA PHE A 747 -5.61 25.16 16.41
C PHE A 747 -4.57 25.77 15.46
N SER A 748 -3.30 25.38 15.66
CA SER A 748 -2.14 26.05 15.04
C SER A 748 -2.11 25.91 13.51
N GLN A 749 -2.52 24.76 12.96
CA GLN A 749 -2.47 24.52 11.50
C GLN A 749 -3.62 25.20 10.75
N SER A 750 -4.78 25.30 11.38
CA SER A 750 -5.97 25.92 10.77
C SER A 750 -6.11 27.40 11.11
N SER A 751 -5.30 27.96 12.04
CA SER A 751 -5.36 29.32 12.55
C SER A 751 -6.75 29.71 13.07
N LYS A 752 -7.51 28.73 13.59
CA LYS A 752 -8.82 28.92 14.18
C LYS A 752 -8.78 28.79 15.70
N SER A 753 -9.70 29.44 16.36
CA SER A 753 -9.86 29.34 17.81
C SER A 753 -11.33 29.45 18.23
N THR A 754 -11.66 28.88 19.37
CA THR A 754 -12.99 28.95 19.97
C THR A 754 -12.88 28.97 21.49
N ILE A 755 -13.91 29.53 22.16
CA ILE A 755 -14.01 29.51 23.62
C ILE A 755 -14.95 28.38 23.99
N VAL A 756 -14.52 27.51 24.89
CA VAL A 756 -15.29 26.36 25.38
C VAL A 756 -15.27 26.29 26.91
N SER A 757 -16.25 25.60 27.48
CA SER A 757 -16.25 25.34 28.92
C SER A 757 -15.17 24.32 29.30
N ALA A 758 -14.72 24.33 30.55
CA ALA A 758 -13.80 23.34 31.14
C ALA A 758 -14.33 21.89 31.00
N GLU A 759 -15.62 21.69 30.80
CA GLU A 759 -16.22 20.37 30.62
C GLU A 759 -16.26 19.87 29.17
N SER A 760 -16.04 20.76 28.21
CA SER A 760 -16.00 20.42 26.79
C SER A 760 -14.67 19.74 26.43
N THR A 761 -14.74 18.80 25.50
CA THR A 761 -13.50 18.18 24.99
C THR A 761 -12.84 19.06 23.92
N ILE A 762 -11.53 18.86 23.70
CA ILE A 762 -10.79 19.53 22.61
C ILE A 762 -11.42 19.18 21.23
N LEU A 763 -11.97 17.98 21.07
CA LEU A 763 -12.66 17.59 19.84
C LEU A 763 -13.99 18.36 19.65
N ASP A 764 -14.74 18.61 20.75
CA ASP A 764 -15.94 19.45 20.68
C ASP A 764 -15.58 20.91 20.32
N ALA A 765 -14.42 21.39 20.79
CA ALA A 765 -13.91 22.71 20.42
C ALA A 765 -13.57 22.78 18.91
N ALA A 766 -12.94 21.74 18.36
CA ALA A 766 -12.65 21.63 16.93
C ALA A 766 -13.94 21.62 16.09
N ASP A 767 -14.92 20.81 16.47
CA ASP A 767 -16.22 20.73 15.81
C ASP A 767 -16.93 22.10 15.82
N ASN A 768 -16.89 22.84 16.94
CA ASN A 768 -17.55 24.14 17.09
C ASN A 768 -16.96 25.22 16.16
N CYS A 769 -15.66 25.19 15.86
CA CYS A 769 -15.02 26.16 14.97
C CYS A 769 -14.75 25.60 13.56
N GLY A 770 -15.22 24.37 13.27
CA GLY A 770 -15.08 23.75 11.96
C GLY A 770 -13.64 23.40 11.61
N VAL A 771 -12.86 22.93 12.60
CA VAL A 771 -11.55 22.30 12.41
C VAL A 771 -11.77 20.80 12.30
N GLU A 772 -11.24 20.20 11.24
CA GLU A 772 -11.44 18.77 10.98
C GLU A 772 -10.30 17.97 11.63
N ILE A 773 -10.56 17.41 12.82
CA ILE A 773 -9.69 16.42 13.45
C ILE A 773 -10.20 15.03 13.12
N LEU A 774 -9.33 14.17 12.62
CA LEU A 774 -9.68 12.77 12.37
C LEU A 774 -10.14 12.11 13.68
N ASN A 775 -11.36 11.59 13.69
CA ASN A 775 -11.92 10.93 14.86
C ASN A 775 -12.91 9.83 14.43
N ASP A 776 -12.97 8.75 15.21
CA ASP A 776 -13.86 7.61 14.92
C ASP A 776 -14.72 7.25 16.15
N CYS A 777 -14.11 6.75 17.25
CA CYS A 777 -14.87 6.20 18.38
C CYS A 777 -15.39 7.25 19.37
N ARG A 778 -14.76 8.40 19.48
CA ARG A 778 -15.01 9.48 20.48
C ARG A 778 -15.00 9.03 21.96
N THR A 779 -14.52 7.81 22.23
CA THR A 779 -14.46 7.19 23.56
C THR A 779 -13.03 6.98 24.09
N GLY A 780 -12.02 7.42 23.32
CA GLY A 780 -10.61 7.27 23.70
C GLY A 780 -9.97 5.93 23.34
N ASN A 781 -10.72 5.02 22.69
CA ASN A 781 -10.26 3.63 22.46
C ASN A 781 -9.58 3.38 21.12
N CYS A 782 -9.76 4.23 20.10
CA CYS A 782 -9.21 3.98 18.76
C CYS A 782 -7.91 4.71 18.46
N GLY A 783 -7.57 5.76 19.21
CA GLY A 783 -6.36 6.57 19.01
C GLY A 783 -6.41 7.53 17.80
N THR A 784 -7.44 7.46 16.96
CA THR A 784 -7.52 8.23 15.70
C THR A 784 -7.53 9.75 15.91
N CYS A 785 -8.02 10.21 17.05
CA CYS A 785 -8.09 11.63 17.40
C CYS A 785 -6.86 12.14 18.17
N ALA A 786 -5.74 11.43 18.09
CA ALA A 786 -4.51 11.88 18.73
C ALA A 786 -3.99 13.18 18.09
N ALA A 787 -3.70 14.18 18.92
CA ALA A 787 -3.12 15.46 18.51
C ALA A 787 -2.14 15.96 19.58
N LYS A 788 -1.17 16.79 19.20
CA LYS A 788 -0.14 17.30 20.12
C LYS A 788 -0.58 18.61 20.73
N VAL A 789 -0.44 18.75 22.05
CA VAL A 789 -0.59 20.03 22.76
C VAL A 789 0.72 20.81 22.60
N LEU A 790 0.63 22.01 22.02
CA LEU A 790 1.78 22.91 21.84
C LEU A 790 1.94 23.84 23.03
N ARG A 791 0.82 24.29 23.62
CA ARG A 791 0.78 25.15 24.81
C ARG A 791 -0.44 24.86 25.67
N GLY A 792 -0.34 25.11 26.94
CA GLY A 792 -1.43 24.98 27.90
C GLY A 792 -1.46 23.64 28.63
N LYS A 793 -2.54 23.42 29.38
CA LYS A 793 -2.77 22.18 30.14
C LYS A 793 -4.15 21.62 29.83
N VAL A 794 -4.22 20.31 29.75
CA VAL A 794 -5.46 19.57 29.59
C VAL A 794 -5.52 18.45 30.62
N SER A 795 -6.72 18.14 31.10
CA SER A 795 -6.99 16.89 31.82
C SER A 795 -7.47 15.85 30.81
N MET A 796 -7.02 14.63 30.97
CA MET A 796 -7.42 13.53 30.09
C MET A 796 -7.74 12.31 30.93
N GLY A 797 -8.92 11.76 30.76
CA GLY A 797 -9.31 10.51 31.39
C GLY A 797 -8.49 9.33 30.90
N ASN A 798 -8.98 8.12 31.10
CA ASN A 798 -8.30 6.89 30.67
C ASN A 798 -7.96 6.92 29.16
N ALA A 799 -6.67 7.03 28.85
CA ALA A 799 -6.14 7.04 27.50
C ALA A 799 -5.15 5.88 27.32
N HIS A 800 -5.61 4.65 27.51
CA HIS A 800 -4.77 3.43 27.38
C HIS A 800 -4.16 3.24 25.99
N VAL A 801 -4.64 3.97 25.00
CA VAL A 801 -4.20 3.88 23.61
C VAL A 801 -2.90 4.67 23.35
N LEU A 802 -2.61 5.69 24.14
CA LEU A 802 -1.35 6.42 24.08
C LEU A 802 -0.30 5.75 24.98
N ASN A 803 0.87 5.48 24.45
CA ASN A 803 2.00 4.98 25.23
C ASN A 803 2.63 6.10 26.08
N ASP A 804 3.54 5.73 26.97
CA ASP A 804 4.16 6.70 27.89
C ASP A 804 5.04 7.72 27.18
N ASP A 805 5.69 7.33 26.06
CA ASP A 805 6.52 8.22 25.25
C ASP A 805 5.63 9.23 24.51
N GLU A 806 4.51 8.82 23.92
CA GLU A 806 3.54 9.72 23.28
C GLU A 806 2.94 10.72 24.27
N ARG A 807 2.65 10.29 25.49
CA ARG A 807 2.18 11.19 26.56
C ARG A 807 3.26 12.17 27.00
N ALA A 808 4.51 11.71 27.15
CA ALA A 808 5.65 12.55 27.48
C ALA A 808 5.92 13.59 26.39
N ASP A 809 5.68 13.23 25.13
CA ASP A 809 5.77 14.12 23.96
C ASP A 809 4.59 15.11 23.82
N GLY A 810 3.62 15.06 24.73
CA GLY A 810 2.47 15.96 24.75
C GLY A 810 1.31 15.58 23.84
N TYR A 811 1.23 14.30 23.36
CA TYR A 811 0.05 13.83 22.63
C TYR A 811 -1.13 13.58 23.56
N ILE A 812 -2.30 13.95 23.08
CA ILE A 812 -3.58 13.77 23.77
C ILE A 812 -4.60 13.10 22.83
N LEU A 813 -5.59 12.46 23.41
CA LEU A 813 -6.80 12.06 22.68
C LEU A 813 -7.81 13.21 22.75
N THR A 814 -7.97 13.95 21.67
CA THR A 814 -8.82 15.16 21.65
C THR A 814 -10.29 14.90 22.04
N CYS A 815 -10.78 13.69 21.84
CA CYS A 815 -12.12 13.27 22.25
C CYS A 815 -12.25 13.02 23.77
N GLN A 816 -11.14 12.92 24.52
CA GLN A 816 -11.15 12.70 25.96
C GLN A 816 -10.50 13.85 26.73
N ALA A 817 -9.65 14.63 26.06
CA ALA A 817 -8.96 15.76 26.67
C ALA A 817 -9.87 16.96 26.87
N LYS A 818 -9.91 17.51 28.10
CA LYS A 818 -10.62 18.72 28.49
C LYS A 818 -9.61 19.81 28.84
N PRO A 819 -9.84 21.08 28.46
CA PRO A 819 -8.94 22.17 28.76
C PRO A 819 -8.94 22.53 30.26
N GLU A 820 -7.77 22.71 30.85
CA GLU A 820 -7.56 23.25 32.23
C GLU A 820 -6.93 24.66 32.19
N SER A 821 -6.51 25.10 31.03
CA SER A 821 -6.01 26.45 30.72
C SER A 821 -6.36 26.77 29.27
N ASP A 822 -6.04 27.97 28.80
CA ASP A 822 -5.98 28.24 27.38
C ASP A 822 -4.97 27.27 26.72
N VAL A 823 -5.36 26.62 25.62
CA VAL A 823 -4.56 25.57 24.96
C VAL A 823 -4.38 25.82 23.49
N GLU A 824 -3.23 25.44 22.98
CA GLU A 824 -2.91 25.42 21.55
C GLU A 824 -2.64 23.98 21.12
N ILE A 825 -3.36 23.51 20.12
CA ILE A 825 -3.33 22.15 19.59
C ILE A 825 -2.78 22.16 18.17
N GLN A 826 -1.93 21.22 17.87
CA GLN A 826 -1.40 21.00 16.53
C GLN A 826 -2.47 20.31 15.67
N ALA A 827 -3.38 21.10 15.08
CA ALA A 827 -4.43 20.62 14.17
C ALA A 827 -4.92 21.77 13.23
#